data_c3e219d98a1e96367e1952e4ce521bde
#
_entry.id   c3e219d98a1e96367e1952e4ce521bde
#
_cell.length_a   1.000
_cell.length_b   1.000
_cell.length_c   1.000
_cell.angle_alpha   90.00
_cell.angle_beta   90.00
_cell.angle_gamma   90.00
#
_symmetry.space_group_name_H-M   'P 1'
#
loop_
_entity.id
_entity.type
_entity.pdbx_description
1 polymer ?
#
loop_
_entity_poly.entity_id
_entity_poly.type
_entity_poly.pdbx_seq_one_letter_code
_entity_poly.pdbx_strand_id
1 'polypeptide(L)'
;VGLGKTWIGKKLLEDYAYHLRYKAVVICPAALKKMWSEELLSAGIASKIITQEVLGRDEFDMREVRDADIFLVDESHNFRNRNAQRYESLERILAANNRQGKFSGERKKLILLTATPINNNVFDLYNQVNLFTGGDRSYFASAGIGDLQKYFLAARRKNRQQESGIALFNLLEEVVIRRTRPFIKEAYPNATISGEPIRWPERKLKTIRYNLETTYSGIYDKVVSRIEGLKLAPYRLETYKKQGVERDQFEEGREEALVGIFKSRYLKRFESSVDAFRISVRRALEFLETFESYILEGKVLDSSSFQKAMRFLVREDEEDDVTPRSLSDQLDEQEEARLFIDTLPALDATRYDLKRLHNDVRRDVNALQEVWYSITAITPGSDAKLAKLKELLAGELQGQKVLLFTYYKDTARYLYKQLCSDDRAASSWRADAGNPRIRRMDSGADAKERARLVAHFAPMANHRSEIAGSDEEIDILISTDVLSEGQNLQDCGVLINYDLHWNPTRMVQRAGRIDRIGTNFETLWVMNMFPDDGLEKLLGLVESLSLKITTIDQSGLLDVSVLGEVVHPQNFNTLRRIEDEDRSVVEEQEQFVELVSSEFLLQNLKGLLDSGMRQMLESLPDGIHSGLMRSGAKGVFFYFTTSENKRKKDISKGSRQHFWRYIDLTEDWRGGRIEDNRYVITNLISCQPDTPRVVPIDKEVDIFALQERVIASIVQSSVEQVAVEEAPKLLDPIQQTIATLLRSYINSPAVSRKEIIAAISQLNEPQPGVYIKALRKAYEDFLAGSKLEEVLAVVKSIGPDAVTSSKATPESVASESNAPVKREDLQLVCFDYVWR
;
A
#
# COMPACT_ATOMS: atom_id res chain seq x y z
N VAL A 1 -1.48 3.72 -13.83
CA VAL A 1 -1.20 5.16 -13.61
C VAL A 1 -1.56 5.94 -14.87
N GLY A 2 -2.04 7.20 -14.76
CA GLY A 2 -2.35 8.05 -15.93
C GLY A 2 -3.65 7.72 -16.70
N LEU A 3 -4.51 6.86 -16.18
CA LEU A 3 -5.74 6.37 -16.84
C LEU A 3 -7.03 7.07 -16.36
N GLY A 4 -6.94 8.32 -15.87
CA GLY A 4 -8.12 9.12 -15.57
C GLY A 4 -8.85 8.78 -14.26
N LYS A 5 -8.15 8.30 -13.21
CA LYS A 5 -8.76 8.06 -11.87
C LYS A 5 -9.58 9.25 -11.37
N THR A 6 -9.06 10.46 -11.49
CA THR A 6 -9.74 11.69 -11.08
C THR A 6 -11.06 11.88 -11.82
N TRP A 7 -11.07 11.57 -13.11
CA TRP A 7 -12.26 11.65 -13.96
C TRP A 7 -13.36 10.66 -13.52
N ILE A 8 -12.95 9.43 -13.21
CA ILE A 8 -13.86 8.39 -12.66
C ILE A 8 -14.41 8.86 -11.32
N GLY A 9 -13.54 9.34 -10.43
CA GLY A 9 -13.95 9.86 -9.12
C GLY A 9 -14.92 11.02 -9.23
N LYS A 10 -14.65 11.98 -10.12
CA LYS A 10 -15.56 13.10 -10.42
C LYS A 10 -16.92 12.60 -10.89
N LYS A 11 -16.95 11.66 -11.84
CA LYS A 11 -18.20 11.13 -12.40
C LYS A 11 -19.03 10.39 -11.34
N LEU A 12 -18.40 9.60 -10.50
CA LEU A 12 -19.07 8.95 -9.37
C LEU A 12 -19.64 9.98 -8.39
N LEU A 13 -18.88 11.03 -8.05
CA LEU A 13 -19.38 12.08 -7.16
C LEU A 13 -20.54 12.86 -7.79
N GLU A 14 -20.53 13.09 -9.10
CA GLU A 14 -21.62 13.70 -9.83
C GLU A 14 -22.90 12.88 -9.67
N ASP A 15 -22.83 11.57 -9.92
CA ASP A 15 -23.99 10.68 -9.77
C ASP A 15 -24.54 10.67 -8.33
N TYR A 16 -23.67 10.59 -7.33
CA TYR A 16 -24.09 10.61 -5.92
C TYR A 16 -24.63 11.98 -5.48
N ALA A 17 -23.99 13.07 -5.88
CA ALA A 17 -24.40 14.42 -5.49
C ALA A 17 -25.70 14.86 -6.18
N TYR A 18 -25.86 14.61 -7.49
CA TYR A 18 -27.05 15.05 -8.23
C TYR A 18 -28.23 14.09 -8.10
N HIS A 19 -28.00 12.79 -8.35
CA HIS A 19 -29.10 11.83 -8.39
C HIS A 19 -29.50 11.38 -6.99
N LEU A 20 -28.54 11.16 -6.11
CA LEU A 20 -28.81 10.65 -4.75
C LEU A 20 -28.82 11.76 -3.69
N ARG A 21 -28.40 12.97 -4.02
CA ARG A 21 -28.36 14.13 -3.11
C ARG A 21 -27.46 13.89 -1.88
N TYR A 22 -26.34 13.20 -2.06
CA TYR A 22 -25.37 12.95 -1.03
C TYR A 22 -24.48 14.17 -0.80
N LYS A 23 -24.18 14.46 0.46
CA LYS A 23 -23.14 15.43 0.84
C LYS A 23 -21.77 14.77 0.66
N ALA A 24 -20.97 15.25 -0.29
CA ALA A 24 -19.70 14.68 -0.65
C ALA A 24 -18.54 15.40 0.02
N VAL A 25 -17.51 14.63 0.39
CA VAL A 25 -16.20 15.13 0.86
C VAL A 25 -15.11 14.46 0.05
N VAL A 26 -14.15 15.26 -0.44
CA VAL A 26 -12.95 14.76 -1.11
C VAL A 26 -11.75 14.91 -0.18
N ILE A 27 -11.01 13.82 0.01
CA ILE A 27 -9.76 13.77 0.77
C ILE A 27 -8.63 13.49 -0.22
N CYS A 28 -7.68 14.40 -0.35
CA CYS A 28 -6.59 14.27 -1.32
C CYS A 28 -5.27 14.82 -0.75
N PRO A 29 -4.11 14.45 -1.32
CA PRO A 29 -2.86 15.14 -1.02
C PRO A 29 -2.95 16.65 -1.27
N ALA A 30 -2.24 17.47 -0.48
CA ALA A 30 -2.26 18.93 -0.61
C ALA A 30 -1.92 19.40 -2.03
N ALA A 31 -1.01 18.72 -2.72
CA ALA A 31 -0.63 19.01 -4.10
C ALA A 31 -1.78 18.87 -5.11
N LEU A 32 -2.81 18.07 -4.81
CA LEU A 32 -3.95 17.82 -5.68
C LEU A 32 -5.19 18.65 -5.33
N LYS A 33 -5.15 19.42 -4.24
CA LYS A 33 -6.30 20.21 -3.77
C LYS A 33 -6.83 21.19 -4.84
N LYS A 34 -5.93 21.90 -5.52
CA LYS A 34 -6.31 22.85 -6.56
C LYS A 34 -6.98 22.14 -7.74
N MET A 35 -6.39 21.08 -8.22
CA MET A 35 -6.95 20.25 -9.31
C MET A 35 -8.36 19.77 -8.96
N TRP A 36 -8.54 19.17 -7.77
CA TRP A 36 -9.86 18.71 -7.33
C TRP A 36 -10.88 19.86 -7.21
N SER A 37 -10.43 21.05 -6.75
CA SER A 37 -11.29 22.23 -6.67
C SER A 37 -11.80 22.65 -8.06
N GLU A 38 -10.92 22.69 -9.05
CA GLU A 38 -11.25 23.05 -10.44
C GLU A 38 -12.17 22.00 -11.07
N GLU A 39 -11.88 20.71 -10.88
CA GLU A 39 -12.68 19.59 -11.41
C GLU A 39 -14.10 19.54 -10.81
N LEU A 40 -14.24 19.73 -9.51
CA LEU A 40 -15.55 19.77 -8.84
C LEU A 40 -16.35 21.00 -9.24
N LEU A 41 -15.69 22.15 -9.35
CA LEU A 41 -16.35 23.38 -9.81
C LEU A 41 -16.84 23.24 -11.25
N SER A 42 -16.03 22.66 -12.14
CA SER A 42 -16.42 22.41 -13.54
C SER A 42 -17.63 21.50 -13.68
N ALA A 43 -17.80 20.56 -12.74
CA ALA A 43 -18.95 19.66 -12.68
C ALA A 43 -20.12 20.23 -11.87
N GLY A 44 -20.02 21.43 -11.29
CA GLY A 44 -21.04 22.01 -10.45
C GLY A 44 -21.28 21.25 -9.13
N ILE A 45 -20.31 20.48 -8.66
CA ILE A 45 -20.44 19.65 -7.45
C ILE A 45 -20.00 20.46 -6.24
N ALA A 46 -20.93 20.73 -5.33
CA ALA A 46 -20.62 21.30 -4.02
C ALA A 46 -20.07 20.21 -3.10
N SER A 47 -18.74 20.21 -2.92
CA SER A 47 -18.04 19.26 -2.06
C SER A 47 -16.99 19.97 -1.23
N LYS A 48 -16.80 19.52 0.02
CA LYS A 48 -15.69 19.96 0.86
C LYS A 48 -14.44 19.20 0.48
N ILE A 49 -13.31 19.90 0.35
CA ILE A 49 -11.99 19.28 0.08
C ILE A 49 -11.12 19.41 1.32
N ILE A 50 -10.65 18.27 1.83
CA ILE A 50 -9.73 18.18 2.96
C ILE A 50 -8.44 17.56 2.46
N THR A 51 -7.31 18.13 2.87
CA THR A 51 -6.03 17.51 2.53
C THR A 51 -5.67 16.42 3.55
N GLN A 52 -4.95 15.39 3.08
CA GLN A 52 -4.51 14.28 3.93
C GLN A 52 -3.63 14.76 5.09
N GLU A 53 -2.86 15.85 4.85
CA GLU A 53 -1.99 16.47 5.83
C GLU A 53 -2.80 17.19 6.93
N VAL A 54 -3.90 17.82 6.57
CA VAL A 54 -4.82 18.45 7.57
C VAL A 54 -5.52 17.38 8.39
N LEU A 55 -5.93 16.29 7.75
CA LEU A 55 -6.56 15.15 8.43
C LEU A 55 -5.61 14.48 9.44
N GLY A 56 -4.30 14.55 9.21
CA GLY A 56 -3.25 14.04 10.09
C GLY A 56 -2.88 14.94 11.26
N ARG A 57 -3.53 16.09 11.47
CA ARG A 57 -3.26 16.99 12.59
C ARG A 57 -4.13 16.63 13.80
N ASP A 58 -3.59 16.81 15.00
CA ASP A 58 -4.32 16.56 16.25
C ASP A 58 -5.53 17.50 16.43
N GLU A 59 -5.45 18.71 15.88
CA GLU A 59 -6.48 19.75 15.98
C GLU A 59 -7.57 19.68 14.91
N PHE A 60 -7.63 18.62 14.11
CA PHE A 60 -8.64 18.51 13.04
C PHE A 60 -10.06 18.42 13.64
N ASP A 61 -10.91 19.42 13.34
CA ASP A 61 -12.32 19.41 13.78
C ASP A 61 -13.18 18.47 12.91
N MET A 62 -13.35 17.24 13.37
CA MET A 62 -14.18 16.23 12.69
C MET A 62 -15.64 16.63 12.52
N ARG A 63 -16.16 17.59 13.35
CA ARG A 63 -17.54 18.09 13.25
C ARG A 63 -17.84 18.71 11.87
N GLU A 64 -16.84 19.26 11.22
CA GLU A 64 -16.97 19.88 9.90
C GLU A 64 -17.38 18.90 8.78
N VAL A 65 -17.17 17.61 8.96
CA VAL A 65 -17.44 16.56 7.95
C VAL A 65 -18.31 15.42 8.48
N ARG A 66 -18.73 15.54 9.72
CA ARG A 66 -19.53 14.51 10.42
C ARG A 66 -20.82 14.15 9.66
N ASP A 67 -21.45 15.16 9.04
CA ASP A 67 -22.75 15.01 8.34
C ASP A 67 -22.59 14.59 6.87
N ALA A 68 -21.35 14.33 6.40
CA ALA A 68 -21.14 13.88 5.05
C ALA A 68 -21.62 12.45 4.83
N ASP A 69 -22.14 12.18 3.63
CA ASP A 69 -22.72 10.90 3.25
C ASP A 69 -21.74 10.03 2.50
N ILE A 70 -20.84 10.66 1.72
CA ILE A 70 -19.87 9.98 0.87
C ILE A 70 -18.50 10.66 0.96
N PHE A 71 -17.48 9.84 1.09
CA PHE A 71 -16.07 10.24 1.09
C PHE A 71 -15.37 9.66 -0.11
N LEU A 72 -14.66 10.50 -0.85
CA LEU A 72 -13.72 10.08 -1.89
C LEU A 72 -12.32 10.37 -1.41
N VAL A 73 -11.47 9.34 -1.34
CA VAL A 73 -10.08 9.44 -0.92
C VAL A 73 -9.19 9.19 -2.13
N ASP A 74 -8.52 10.22 -2.60
CA ASP A 74 -7.53 10.09 -3.66
C ASP A 74 -6.16 9.73 -3.09
N GLU A 75 -5.38 8.96 -3.85
CA GLU A 75 -4.12 8.33 -3.43
C GLU A 75 -4.27 7.58 -2.09
N SER A 76 -5.31 6.72 -2.02
CA SER A 76 -5.71 6.02 -0.80
C SER A 76 -4.66 5.06 -0.24
N HIS A 77 -3.62 4.71 -1.02
CA HIS A 77 -2.49 3.92 -0.51
C HIS A 77 -1.74 4.62 0.63
N ASN A 78 -1.92 5.93 0.83
CA ASN A 78 -1.41 6.66 1.99
C ASN A 78 -2.12 6.30 3.30
N PHE A 79 -3.25 5.59 3.24
CA PHE A 79 -4.00 5.07 4.39
C PHE A 79 -3.70 3.58 4.67
N ARG A 80 -2.52 3.11 4.29
CA ARG A 80 -2.06 1.72 4.55
C ARG A 80 -1.64 1.47 6.00
N ASN A 81 -1.23 2.52 6.74
CA ASN A 81 -0.75 2.41 8.10
C ASN A 81 -1.85 2.79 9.10
N ARG A 82 -2.35 1.81 9.86
CA ARG A 82 -3.39 2.00 10.89
C ARG A 82 -2.92 2.87 12.07
N ASN A 83 -1.63 3.02 12.27
CA ASN A 83 -1.06 3.82 13.36
C ASN A 83 -0.83 5.28 12.95
N ALA A 84 -1.06 5.63 11.70
CA ALA A 84 -0.96 7.01 11.25
C ALA A 84 -2.18 7.82 11.70
N GLN A 85 -1.95 9.04 12.19
CA GLN A 85 -3.02 9.95 12.69
C GLN A 85 -4.12 10.16 11.64
N ARG A 86 -3.75 10.34 10.36
CA ARG A 86 -4.71 10.49 9.25
C ARG A 86 -5.65 9.29 9.08
N TYR A 87 -5.12 8.07 9.30
CA TYR A 87 -5.93 6.85 9.25
C TYR A 87 -6.93 6.81 10.41
N GLU A 88 -6.46 7.06 11.62
CA GLU A 88 -7.30 7.10 12.82
C GLU A 88 -8.39 8.18 12.73
N SER A 89 -8.06 9.36 12.21
CA SER A 89 -9.02 10.43 11.99
C SER A 89 -10.11 10.04 10.99
N LEU A 90 -9.73 9.41 9.87
CA LEU A 90 -10.69 8.92 8.87
C LEU A 90 -11.56 7.80 9.45
N GLU A 91 -10.96 6.85 10.16
CA GLU A 91 -11.68 5.75 10.82
C GLU A 91 -12.74 6.28 11.82
N ARG A 92 -12.39 7.30 12.62
CA ARG A 92 -13.33 7.98 13.53
C ARG A 92 -14.46 8.68 12.78
N ILE A 93 -14.17 9.39 11.70
CA ILE A 93 -15.19 10.07 10.86
C ILE A 93 -16.16 9.05 10.27
N LEU A 94 -15.67 7.94 9.75
CA LEU A 94 -16.50 6.88 9.15
C LEU A 94 -17.34 6.15 10.22
N ALA A 95 -16.78 5.93 11.40
CA ALA A 95 -17.49 5.32 12.53
C ALA A 95 -18.58 6.23 13.12
N ALA A 96 -18.37 7.55 13.10
CA ALA A 96 -19.37 8.53 13.55
C ALA A 96 -20.53 8.62 12.54
N ASN A 97 -21.46 7.68 12.61
CA ASN A 97 -22.59 7.58 11.69
C ASN A 97 -23.77 8.46 12.13
N ASN A 98 -23.71 9.77 11.83
CA ASN A 98 -24.76 10.74 12.19
C ASN A 98 -25.63 11.15 11.00
N ARG A 99 -25.82 10.24 10.04
CA ARG A 99 -26.67 10.53 8.89
C ARG A 99 -28.13 10.77 9.32
N GLN A 100 -28.71 11.85 8.79
CA GLN A 100 -30.08 12.28 9.11
C GLN A 100 -31.01 12.11 7.90
N GLY A 101 -32.32 12.15 8.17
CA GLY A 101 -33.35 12.08 7.13
C GLY A 101 -33.45 10.68 6.52
N LYS A 102 -33.58 10.60 5.20
CA LYS A 102 -33.79 9.34 4.46
C LYS A 102 -32.57 8.39 4.51
N PHE A 103 -31.41 8.88 4.95
CA PHE A 103 -30.18 8.10 5.08
C PHE A 103 -29.88 7.69 6.52
N SER A 104 -30.79 7.94 7.44
CA SER A 104 -30.65 7.55 8.85
C SER A 104 -30.45 6.03 8.96
N GLY A 105 -29.42 5.62 9.68
CA GLY A 105 -29.08 4.21 9.86
C GLY A 105 -28.22 3.58 8.75
N GLU A 106 -28.05 4.24 7.60
CA GLU A 106 -27.13 3.75 6.58
C GLU A 106 -25.68 4.14 6.89
N ARG A 107 -24.72 3.25 6.57
CA ARG A 107 -23.29 3.55 6.67
C ARG A 107 -22.87 4.60 5.62
N LYS A 108 -21.88 5.41 5.97
CA LYS A 108 -21.25 6.34 5.03
C LYS A 108 -20.60 5.57 3.89
N LYS A 109 -20.69 6.10 2.68
CA LYS A 109 -20.05 5.52 1.49
C LYS A 109 -18.57 5.96 1.44
N LEU A 110 -17.71 5.05 1.02
CA LEU A 110 -16.28 5.32 0.86
C LEU A 110 -15.83 4.89 -0.54
N ILE A 111 -15.23 5.82 -1.28
CA ILE A 111 -14.58 5.57 -2.57
C ILE A 111 -13.09 5.79 -2.39
N LEU A 112 -12.29 4.77 -2.68
CA LEU A 112 -10.84 4.82 -2.59
C LEU A 112 -10.24 4.81 -3.99
N LEU A 113 -9.51 5.88 -4.35
CA LEU A 113 -8.79 5.96 -5.60
C LEU A 113 -7.29 5.72 -5.35
N THR A 114 -6.72 4.74 -6.03
CA THR A 114 -5.28 4.48 -5.97
C THR A 114 -4.77 3.86 -7.27
N ALA A 115 -3.50 4.06 -7.57
CA ALA A 115 -2.83 3.32 -8.65
C ALA A 115 -2.33 1.96 -8.17
N THR A 116 -2.01 1.83 -6.89
CA THR A 116 -1.36 0.67 -6.27
C THR A 116 -2.00 0.35 -4.92
N PRO A 117 -3.06 -0.46 -4.89
CA PRO A 117 -3.73 -0.82 -3.65
C PRO A 117 -2.86 -1.69 -2.73
N ILE A 118 -1.97 -2.48 -3.31
CA ILE A 118 -0.96 -3.29 -2.61
C ILE A 118 0.41 -2.76 -3.02
N ASN A 119 1.19 -2.27 -2.07
CA ASN A 119 2.52 -1.73 -2.34
C ASN A 119 3.61 -2.73 -1.93
N ASN A 120 3.71 -3.02 -0.64
CA ASN A 120 4.73 -3.91 -0.09
C ASN A 120 4.15 -5.17 0.54
N ASN A 121 2.90 -5.12 1.01
CA ASN A 121 2.28 -6.21 1.74
C ASN A 121 0.77 -6.25 1.42
N VAL A 122 0.20 -7.45 1.38
CA VAL A 122 -1.25 -7.63 1.23
C VAL A 122 -2.06 -6.95 2.35
N PHE A 123 -1.45 -6.73 3.52
CA PHE A 123 -2.07 -5.99 4.62
C PHE A 123 -2.23 -4.48 4.34
N ASP A 124 -1.53 -3.92 3.36
CA ASP A 124 -1.80 -2.56 2.87
C ASP A 124 -3.25 -2.44 2.37
N LEU A 125 -3.72 -3.45 1.64
CA LEU A 125 -5.10 -3.55 1.19
C LEU A 125 -6.06 -3.89 2.34
N TYR A 126 -5.67 -4.82 3.25
CA TYR A 126 -6.47 -5.14 4.43
C TYR A 126 -6.84 -3.89 5.24
N ASN A 127 -5.86 -3.01 5.47
CA ASN A 127 -6.09 -1.78 6.21
C ASN A 127 -7.04 -0.83 5.47
N GLN A 128 -6.93 -0.72 4.14
CA GLN A 128 -7.87 0.09 3.35
C GLN A 128 -9.30 -0.50 3.36
N VAL A 129 -9.44 -1.82 3.24
CA VAL A 129 -10.73 -2.52 3.35
C VAL A 129 -11.33 -2.32 4.74
N ASN A 130 -10.52 -2.32 5.77
CA ASN A 130 -10.96 -2.19 7.16
C ASN A 130 -11.59 -0.83 7.47
N LEU A 131 -11.26 0.22 6.71
CA LEU A 131 -11.90 1.54 6.84
C LEU A 131 -13.42 1.49 6.63
N PHE A 132 -13.92 0.70 5.69
CA PHE A 132 -15.35 0.63 5.43
C PHE A 132 -16.03 -0.56 6.10
N THR A 133 -15.29 -1.62 6.44
CA THR A 133 -15.89 -2.72 7.24
C THR A 133 -16.07 -2.35 8.71
N GLY A 134 -15.38 -1.29 9.17
CA GLY A 134 -15.49 -0.80 10.54
C GLY A 134 -15.05 -1.82 11.60
N GLY A 135 -14.05 -2.65 11.26
CA GLY A 135 -13.52 -3.70 12.15
C GLY A 135 -14.31 -5.01 12.14
N ASP A 136 -15.38 -5.10 11.35
CA ASP A 136 -16.14 -6.32 11.18
C ASP A 136 -15.38 -7.32 10.30
N ARG A 137 -14.83 -8.36 10.92
CA ARG A 137 -14.05 -9.39 10.24
C ARG A 137 -14.92 -10.35 9.44
N SER A 138 -16.23 -10.42 9.72
CA SER A 138 -17.22 -11.26 9.02
C SER A 138 -17.95 -10.53 7.89
N TYR A 139 -17.57 -9.30 7.58
CA TYR A 139 -18.25 -8.42 6.61
C TYR A 139 -18.46 -9.07 5.23
N PHE A 140 -17.56 -9.93 4.79
CA PHE A 140 -17.61 -10.65 3.51
C PHE A 140 -18.01 -12.12 3.67
N ALA A 141 -18.68 -12.48 4.75
CA ALA A 141 -19.15 -13.86 4.96
C ALA A 141 -20.05 -14.35 3.81
N SER A 142 -20.93 -13.48 3.31
CA SER A 142 -21.78 -13.75 2.14
C SER A 142 -21.01 -14.00 0.84
N ALA A 143 -19.80 -13.47 0.73
CA ALA A 143 -18.89 -13.73 -0.39
C ALA A 143 -17.96 -14.94 -0.16
N GLY A 144 -18.22 -15.74 0.88
CA GLY A 144 -17.44 -16.93 1.21
C GLY A 144 -16.19 -16.67 2.08
N ILE A 145 -16.04 -15.44 2.62
CA ILE A 145 -14.90 -15.06 3.45
C ILE A 145 -15.36 -14.90 4.89
N GLY A 146 -15.40 -16.00 5.64
CA GLY A 146 -15.91 -16.03 7.01
C GLY A 146 -15.09 -15.23 8.03
N ASP A 147 -13.80 -15.06 7.83
CA ASP A 147 -12.92 -14.23 8.65
C ASP A 147 -11.90 -13.50 7.77
N LEU A 148 -12.11 -12.22 7.55
CA LEU A 148 -11.29 -11.37 6.69
C LEU A 148 -9.81 -11.37 7.11
N GLN A 149 -9.52 -11.32 8.41
CA GLN A 149 -8.15 -11.31 8.89
C GLN A 149 -7.43 -12.63 8.60
N LYS A 150 -8.09 -13.76 8.87
CA LYS A 150 -7.52 -15.09 8.55
C LYS A 150 -7.32 -15.26 7.05
N TYR A 151 -8.22 -14.73 6.25
CA TYR A 151 -8.13 -14.76 4.79
C TYR A 151 -6.86 -14.03 4.29
N PHE A 152 -6.58 -12.82 4.80
CA PHE A 152 -5.35 -12.08 4.48
C PHE A 152 -4.09 -12.75 5.05
N LEU A 153 -4.16 -13.35 6.24
CA LEU A 153 -3.04 -14.12 6.80
C LEU A 153 -2.71 -15.34 5.93
N ALA A 154 -3.72 -16.03 5.41
CA ALA A 154 -3.53 -17.15 4.50
C ALA A 154 -2.91 -16.70 3.17
N ALA A 155 -3.37 -15.58 2.61
CA ALA A 155 -2.79 -14.99 1.40
C ALA A 155 -1.32 -14.56 1.62
N ARG A 156 -0.99 -13.97 2.78
CA ARG A 156 0.37 -13.57 3.13
C ARG A 156 1.36 -14.75 3.22
N ARG A 157 0.89 -15.93 3.62
CA ARG A 157 1.74 -17.14 3.71
C ARG A 157 2.16 -17.68 2.34
N LYS A 158 1.57 -17.20 1.25
CA LYS A 158 1.99 -17.54 -0.11
C LYS A 158 3.31 -16.84 -0.42
N ASN A 159 4.31 -17.62 -0.85
CA ASN A 159 5.68 -17.11 -1.07
C ASN A 159 5.82 -16.23 -2.30
N ARG A 160 4.85 -16.24 -3.21
CA ARG A 160 4.86 -15.43 -4.43
C ARG A 160 3.76 -14.39 -4.36
N GLN A 161 4.10 -13.16 -4.71
CA GLN A 161 3.17 -12.04 -4.74
C GLN A 161 1.98 -12.30 -5.69
N GLN A 162 2.24 -12.97 -6.80
CA GLN A 162 1.24 -13.43 -7.76
C GLN A 162 0.26 -14.45 -7.14
N GLU A 163 0.75 -15.40 -6.36
CA GLU A 163 -0.08 -16.38 -5.65
C GLU A 163 -0.93 -15.71 -4.55
N SER A 164 -0.40 -14.68 -3.90
CA SER A 164 -1.15 -13.87 -2.93
C SER A 164 -2.28 -13.08 -3.59
N GLY A 165 -2.04 -12.51 -4.77
CA GLY A 165 -3.06 -11.82 -5.58
C GLY A 165 -4.19 -12.76 -6.00
N ILE A 166 -3.84 -13.94 -6.51
CA ILE A 166 -4.81 -14.99 -6.87
C ILE A 166 -5.63 -15.40 -5.63
N ALA A 167 -4.98 -15.57 -4.47
CA ALA A 167 -5.67 -15.92 -3.24
C ALA A 167 -6.67 -14.84 -2.78
N LEU A 168 -6.44 -13.57 -3.10
CA LEU A 168 -7.33 -12.46 -2.76
C LEU A 168 -8.38 -12.16 -3.85
N PHE A 169 -8.36 -12.87 -4.97
CA PHE A 169 -9.18 -12.56 -6.15
C PHE A 169 -10.68 -12.43 -5.83
N ASN A 170 -11.24 -13.35 -5.08
CA ASN A 170 -12.68 -13.33 -4.77
C ASN A 170 -13.09 -12.07 -3.97
N LEU A 171 -12.23 -11.60 -3.05
CA LEU A 171 -12.47 -10.35 -2.34
C LEU A 171 -12.32 -9.13 -3.28
N LEU A 172 -11.29 -9.14 -4.11
CA LEU A 172 -10.99 -8.01 -4.99
C LEU A 172 -12.07 -7.83 -6.05
N GLU A 173 -12.66 -8.91 -6.53
CA GLU A 173 -13.81 -8.88 -7.45
C GLU A 173 -15.03 -8.16 -6.83
N GLU A 174 -15.22 -8.28 -5.52
CA GLU A 174 -16.34 -7.63 -4.81
C GLU A 174 -16.11 -6.12 -4.56
N VAL A 175 -14.85 -5.69 -4.38
CA VAL A 175 -14.56 -4.33 -3.86
C VAL A 175 -13.71 -3.47 -4.80
N VAL A 176 -13.09 -4.02 -5.84
CA VAL A 176 -12.15 -3.30 -6.69
C VAL A 176 -12.63 -3.22 -8.13
N ILE A 177 -12.70 -2.01 -8.67
CA ILE A 177 -12.86 -1.77 -10.10
C ILE A 177 -11.51 -1.30 -10.63
N ARG A 178 -10.98 -1.99 -11.62
CA ARG A 178 -9.66 -1.73 -12.13
C ARG A 178 -9.62 -1.58 -13.65
N ARG A 179 -8.77 -0.70 -14.13
CA ARG A 179 -8.44 -0.50 -15.54
C ARG A 179 -6.93 -0.44 -15.69
N THR A 180 -6.37 -1.21 -16.61
CA THR A 180 -4.95 -1.20 -16.93
C THR A 180 -4.74 -0.69 -18.34
N ARG A 181 -3.49 -0.32 -18.69
CA ARG A 181 -3.17 0.15 -20.04
C ARG A 181 -3.31 -0.95 -21.08
N PRO A 182 -2.76 -2.16 -20.88
CA PRO A 182 -2.96 -3.27 -21.80
C PRO A 182 -4.44 -3.49 -22.08
N PHE A 183 -5.27 -3.56 -21.03
CA PHE A 183 -6.72 -3.68 -21.17
C PHE A 183 -7.33 -2.58 -22.03
N ILE A 184 -7.00 -1.29 -21.78
CA ILE A 184 -7.59 -0.19 -22.55
C ILE A 184 -7.11 -0.22 -24.01
N LYS A 185 -5.82 -0.51 -24.24
CA LYS A 185 -5.24 -0.60 -25.58
C LYS A 185 -5.91 -1.69 -26.42
N GLU A 186 -6.20 -2.84 -25.80
CA GLU A 186 -6.84 -3.97 -26.45
C GLU A 186 -8.35 -3.78 -26.60
N ALA A 187 -9.04 -3.35 -25.53
CA ALA A 187 -10.50 -3.18 -25.53
C ALA A 187 -10.98 -1.96 -26.33
N TYR A 188 -10.13 -0.94 -26.47
CA TYR A 188 -10.48 0.33 -27.13
C TYR A 188 -9.35 0.81 -28.07
N PRO A 189 -8.97 0.03 -29.11
CA PRO A 189 -7.82 0.36 -29.97
C PRO A 189 -7.98 1.68 -30.74
N ASN A 190 -9.21 2.12 -31.02
CA ASN A 190 -9.52 3.34 -31.74
C ASN A 190 -10.04 4.48 -30.83
N ALA A 191 -9.73 4.41 -29.51
CA ALA A 191 -10.19 5.44 -28.60
C ALA A 191 -9.54 6.80 -28.90
N THR A 192 -10.32 7.86 -28.81
CA THR A 192 -9.89 9.24 -29.02
C THR A 192 -10.13 10.07 -27.77
N ILE A 193 -9.30 11.10 -27.56
CA ILE A 193 -9.50 12.14 -26.55
C ILE A 193 -9.52 13.49 -27.28
N SER A 194 -10.59 14.25 -27.09
CA SER A 194 -10.80 15.54 -27.79
C SER A 194 -10.68 15.44 -29.31
N GLY A 195 -11.02 14.27 -29.88
CA GLY A 195 -10.94 14.00 -31.32
C GLY A 195 -9.60 13.43 -31.80
N GLU A 196 -8.55 13.47 -30.97
CA GLU A 196 -7.24 12.92 -31.32
C GLU A 196 -7.09 11.47 -30.85
N PRO A 197 -6.50 10.57 -31.64
CA PRO A 197 -6.24 9.19 -31.24
C PRO A 197 -5.34 9.13 -30.02
N ILE A 198 -5.64 8.21 -29.07
CA ILE A 198 -4.77 7.95 -27.93
C ILE A 198 -3.47 7.31 -28.44
N ARG A 199 -2.35 7.99 -28.18
CA ARG A 199 -1.01 7.47 -28.46
C ARG A 199 -0.49 6.73 -27.23
N TRP A 200 0.12 5.57 -27.46
CA TRP A 200 0.74 4.72 -26.45
C TRP A 200 2.23 4.66 -26.72
N PRO A 201 3.06 5.48 -26.06
CA PRO A 201 4.49 5.49 -26.31
C PRO A 201 5.14 4.16 -25.94
N GLU A 202 6.16 3.77 -26.72
CA GLU A 202 7.03 2.66 -26.37
C GLU A 202 7.93 3.07 -25.19
N ARG A 203 7.96 2.27 -24.12
CA ARG A 203 8.87 2.46 -22.99
C ARG A 203 10.17 1.72 -23.25
N LYS A 204 11.29 2.43 -23.24
CA LYS A 204 12.62 1.85 -23.39
C LYS A 204 13.40 2.00 -22.10
N LEU A 205 13.84 0.87 -21.56
CA LEU A 205 14.78 0.84 -20.45
C LEU A 205 16.19 1.02 -21.01
N LYS A 206 17.02 1.78 -20.29
CA LYS A 206 18.45 1.94 -20.57
C LYS A 206 19.24 1.91 -19.28
N THR A 207 20.20 1.04 -19.21
CA THR A 207 21.11 0.93 -18.08
C THR A 207 22.34 1.82 -18.28
N ILE A 208 22.57 2.75 -17.36
CA ILE A 208 23.73 3.64 -17.34
C ILE A 208 24.71 3.10 -16.29
N ARG A 209 25.82 2.54 -16.74
CA ARG A 209 26.81 1.93 -15.86
C ARG A 209 27.85 2.93 -15.39
N TYR A 210 28.26 2.83 -14.12
CA TYR A 210 29.33 3.62 -13.52
C TYR A 210 30.21 2.73 -12.63
N ASN A 211 31.51 3.05 -12.53
CA ASN A 211 32.47 2.25 -11.79
C ASN A 211 32.57 2.71 -10.33
N LEU A 212 32.15 1.85 -9.40
CA LEU A 212 32.22 2.11 -7.95
C LEU A 212 33.66 2.18 -7.43
N GLU A 213 34.53 1.32 -7.97
CA GLU A 213 35.94 1.27 -7.52
C GLU A 213 36.69 2.58 -7.79
N THR A 214 36.32 3.27 -8.89
CA THR A 214 36.87 4.61 -9.18
C THR A 214 36.50 5.62 -8.08
N THR A 215 35.28 5.54 -7.52
CA THR A 215 34.84 6.43 -6.44
C THR A 215 35.48 6.05 -5.10
N TYR A 216 35.52 4.77 -4.80
CA TYR A 216 35.85 4.29 -3.45
C TYR A 216 37.31 3.79 -3.31
N SER A 217 38.04 3.61 -4.40
CA SER A 217 39.50 3.32 -4.39
C SER A 217 39.92 2.23 -3.39
N GLY A 218 39.23 1.06 -3.43
CA GLY A 218 39.52 -0.11 -2.57
C GLY A 218 38.88 -0.06 -1.17
N ILE A 219 38.18 1.01 -0.80
CA ILE A 219 37.53 1.10 0.53
C ILE A 219 36.12 0.56 0.54
N TYR A 220 35.51 0.26 -0.63
CA TYR A 220 34.12 -0.21 -0.75
C TYR A 220 33.86 -1.43 0.14
N ASP A 221 34.65 -2.49 -0.03
CA ASP A 221 34.50 -3.73 0.73
C ASP A 221 34.70 -3.54 2.23
N LYS A 222 35.64 -2.66 2.60
CA LYS A 222 35.88 -2.31 4.00
C LYS A 222 34.69 -1.63 4.62
N VAL A 223 34.08 -0.66 3.93
CA VAL A 223 32.89 0.06 4.40
C VAL A 223 31.72 -0.93 4.57
N VAL A 224 31.45 -1.75 3.55
CA VAL A 224 30.37 -2.76 3.59
C VAL A 224 30.58 -3.72 4.77
N SER A 225 31.77 -4.27 4.96
CA SER A 225 32.09 -5.18 6.06
C SER A 225 31.93 -4.52 7.43
N ARG A 226 32.30 -3.24 7.57
CA ARG A 226 32.10 -2.50 8.83
C ARG A 226 30.62 -2.30 9.14
N ILE A 227 29.80 -1.95 8.15
CA ILE A 227 28.34 -1.81 8.31
C ILE A 227 27.70 -3.15 8.70
N GLU A 228 28.08 -4.25 8.04
CA GLU A 228 27.60 -5.59 8.41
C GLU A 228 27.96 -5.96 9.85
N GLY A 229 29.18 -5.62 10.29
CA GLY A 229 29.72 -5.92 11.61
C GLY A 229 29.11 -5.13 12.76
N LEU A 230 28.35 -4.06 12.49
CA LEU A 230 27.73 -3.24 13.54
C LEU A 230 26.78 -4.07 14.42
N LYS A 231 26.86 -3.89 15.72
CA LYS A 231 25.97 -4.51 16.70
C LYS A 231 24.69 -3.71 16.91
N LEU A 232 24.78 -2.38 16.76
CA LEU A 232 23.70 -1.43 17.02
C LEU A 232 23.05 -1.72 18.38
N ALA A 233 23.90 -1.83 19.39
CA ALA A 233 23.53 -2.28 20.74
C ALA A 233 22.37 -1.50 21.38
N PRO A 234 22.23 -0.17 21.19
CA PRO A 234 21.07 0.59 21.67
C PRO A 234 19.71 0.05 21.19
N TYR A 235 19.69 -0.66 20.07
CA TYR A 235 18.47 -1.25 19.50
C TYR A 235 18.26 -2.73 19.85
N ARG A 236 19.10 -3.28 20.76
CA ARG A 236 19.10 -4.71 21.15
C ARG A 236 19.20 -4.89 22.66
N LEU A 237 18.54 -4.09 23.43
CA LEU A 237 18.66 -4.06 24.88
C LEU A 237 18.22 -5.37 25.55
N GLU A 238 17.26 -6.10 24.98
CA GLU A 238 16.87 -7.42 25.49
C GLU A 238 18.04 -8.39 25.56
N THR A 239 18.95 -8.34 24.58
CA THR A 239 20.14 -9.21 24.53
C THR A 239 21.18 -8.89 25.62
N TYR A 240 21.10 -7.70 26.25
CA TYR A 240 22.01 -7.23 27.28
C TYR A 240 21.46 -7.39 28.70
N LYS A 241 20.27 -7.96 28.90
CA LYS A 241 19.76 -8.32 30.21
C LYS A 241 20.66 -9.36 30.88
N LYS A 242 20.93 -9.23 32.18
CA LYS A 242 21.74 -10.16 32.99
C LYS A 242 21.11 -11.56 33.03
N GLN A 243 21.92 -12.58 33.28
CA GLN A 243 21.43 -13.92 33.59
C GLN A 243 20.49 -13.90 34.80
N GLY A 244 19.33 -14.56 34.65
CA GLY A 244 18.28 -14.60 35.67
C GLY A 244 17.23 -13.47 35.54
N VAL A 245 17.40 -12.51 34.66
CA VAL A 245 16.36 -11.55 34.30
C VAL A 245 15.57 -12.10 33.12
N GLU A 246 14.26 -12.13 33.24
CA GLU A 246 13.36 -12.60 32.16
C GLU A 246 13.54 -11.77 30.89
N ARG A 247 13.77 -12.46 29.77
CA ARG A 247 13.88 -11.86 28.44
C ARG A 247 12.56 -12.04 27.72
N ASP A 248 12.12 -11.01 27.05
CA ASP A 248 10.99 -11.09 26.14
C ASP A 248 11.47 -11.52 24.76
N GLN A 249 11.17 -12.76 24.37
CA GLN A 249 11.53 -13.31 23.05
C GLN A 249 10.86 -12.54 21.90
N PHE A 250 9.71 -11.94 22.16
CA PHE A 250 9.00 -11.12 21.19
C PHE A 250 9.76 -9.82 20.91
N GLU A 251 10.16 -9.12 21.97
CA GLU A 251 10.96 -7.88 21.84
C GLU A 251 12.35 -8.18 21.29
N GLU A 252 13.00 -9.28 21.66
CA GLU A 252 14.30 -9.67 21.09
C GLU A 252 14.22 -9.87 19.56
N GLY A 253 13.20 -10.56 19.05
CA GLY A 253 12.98 -10.73 17.63
C GLY A 253 12.72 -9.40 16.90
N ARG A 254 11.93 -8.52 17.54
CA ARG A 254 11.66 -7.17 17.02
C ARG A 254 12.93 -6.30 16.94
N GLU A 255 13.74 -6.32 17.98
CA GLU A 255 15.02 -5.61 18.04
C GLU A 255 16.00 -6.09 16.97
N GLU A 256 16.06 -7.42 16.72
CA GLU A 256 16.92 -7.98 15.67
C GLU A 256 16.49 -7.54 14.26
N ALA A 257 15.17 -7.50 14.00
CA ALA A 257 14.64 -6.98 12.75
C ALA A 257 14.98 -5.51 12.54
N LEU A 258 14.89 -4.67 13.57
CA LEU A 258 15.26 -3.25 13.52
C LEU A 258 16.73 -3.05 13.14
N VAL A 259 17.63 -3.81 13.76
CA VAL A 259 19.06 -3.78 13.40
C VAL A 259 19.28 -4.12 11.93
N GLY A 260 18.58 -5.13 11.40
CA GLY A 260 18.62 -5.49 10.00
C GLY A 260 18.17 -4.34 9.08
N ILE A 261 17.08 -3.66 9.44
CA ILE A 261 16.55 -2.50 8.69
C ILE A 261 17.58 -1.35 8.66
N PHE A 262 18.19 -1.01 9.80
CA PHE A 262 19.21 0.05 9.85
C PHE A 262 20.42 -0.27 8.98
N LYS A 263 20.94 -1.50 9.03
CA LYS A 263 22.04 -1.91 8.16
C LYS A 263 21.67 -1.82 6.68
N SER A 264 20.50 -2.32 6.31
CA SER A 264 19.98 -2.20 4.95
C SER A 264 19.89 -0.72 4.50
N ARG A 265 19.42 0.16 5.40
CA ARG A 265 19.31 1.60 5.11
C ARG A 265 20.68 2.26 4.89
N TYR A 266 21.71 1.95 5.70
CA TYR A 266 23.06 2.45 5.46
C TYR A 266 23.60 2.02 4.10
N LEU A 267 23.40 0.75 3.71
CA LEU A 267 23.83 0.25 2.40
C LEU A 267 23.08 0.92 1.24
N LYS A 268 21.79 1.16 1.38
CA LYS A 268 20.99 1.90 0.39
C LYS A 268 21.47 3.35 0.23
N ARG A 269 21.79 4.04 1.33
CA ARG A 269 22.31 5.41 1.28
C ARG A 269 23.72 5.44 0.70
N PHE A 270 24.53 4.42 0.95
CA PHE A 270 25.85 4.26 0.39
C PHE A 270 25.82 4.11 -1.14
N GLU A 271 24.82 3.38 -1.67
CA GLU A 271 24.59 3.30 -3.12
C GLU A 271 24.07 4.62 -3.69
N SER A 272 23.20 5.32 -2.98
CA SER A 272 22.59 6.55 -3.49
C SER A 272 23.61 7.65 -3.76
N SER A 273 24.33 8.12 -2.74
CA SER A 273 25.42 9.08 -2.91
C SER A 273 26.36 9.09 -1.72
N VAL A 274 27.62 9.49 -1.99
CA VAL A 274 28.65 9.67 -0.94
C VAL A 274 28.17 10.66 0.12
N ASP A 275 27.51 11.75 -0.29
CA ASP A 275 27.05 12.82 0.60
C ASP A 275 25.91 12.35 1.51
N ALA A 276 24.91 11.68 0.96
CA ALA A 276 23.83 11.08 1.76
C ALA A 276 24.37 10.06 2.77
N PHE A 277 25.35 9.26 2.38
CA PHE A 277 25.99 8.30 3.27
C PHE A 277 26.78 8.97 4.39
N ARG A 278 27.55 10.03 4.07
CA ARG A 278 28.26 10.84 5.09
C ARG A 278 27.33 11.38 6.16
N ILE A 279 26.20 11.97 5.74
CA ILE A 279 25.20 12.49 6.67
C ILE A 279 24.72 11.40 7.60
N SER A 280 24.42 10.21 7.08
CA SER A 280 23.97 9.08 7.91
C SER A 280 25.01 8.56 8.88
N VAL A 281 26.27 8.45 8.44
CA VAL A 281 27.37 7.99 9.31
C VAL A 281 27.60 8.99 10.43
N ARG A 282 27.61 10.30 10.13
CA ARG A 282 27.76 11.36 11.13
C ARG A 282 26.64 11.29 12.20
N ARG A 283 25.38 11.23 11.75
CA ARG A 283 24.24 11.11 12.65
C ARG A 283 24.30 9.88 13.54
N ALA A 284 24.73 8.74 12.94
CA ALA A 284 24.91 7.51 13.71
C ALA A 284 26.00 7.64 14.78
N LEU A 285 27.10 8.31 14.46
CA LEU A 285 28.20 8.58 15.41
C LEU A 285 27.71 9.46 16.57
N GLU A 286 27.12 10.62 16.25
CA GLU A 286 26.56 11.55 17.25
C GLU A 286 25.60 10.84 18.21
N PHE A 287 24.76 9.98 17.65
CA PHE A 287 23.82 9.19 18.39
C PHE A 287 24.47 8.14 19.32
N LEU A 288 25.39 7.32 18.80
CA LEU A 288 26.04 6.29 19.59
C LEU A 288 26.93 6.90 20.67
N GLU A 289 27.62 8.02 20.39
CA GLU A 289 28.44 8.75 21.35
C GLU A 289 27.57 9.36 22.47
N THR A 290 26.39 9.88 22.13
CA THR A 290 25.42 10.35 23.13
C THR A 290 24.93 9.20 23.99
N PHE A 291 24.55 8.07 23.39
CA PHE A 291 24.13 6.90 24.14
C PHE A 291 25.22 6.32 25.03
N GLU A 292 26.47 6.32 24.55
CA GLU A 292 27.63 5.93 25.35
C GLU A 292 27.78 6.79 26.62
N SER A 293 27.58 8.12 26.51
CA SER A 293 27.67 9.01 27.67
C SER A 293 26.64 8.67 28.76
N TYR A 294 25.38 8.29 28.35
CA TYR A 294 24.37 7.85 29.33
C TYR A 294 24.74 6.53 30.01
N ILE A 295 25.32 5.57 29.28
CA ILE A 295 25.82 4.32 29.90
C ILE A 295 26.90 4.62 30.93
N LEU A 296 27.80 5.53 30.64
CA LEU A 296 28.86 5.94 31.57
C LEU A 296 28.30 6.63 32.85
N GLU A 297 27.16 7.31 32.73
CA GLU A 297 26.41 7.84 33.87
C GLU A 297 25.61 6.76 34.61
N GLY A 298 25.63 5.50 34.15
CA GLY A 298 24.86 4.40 34.73
C GLY A 298 23.38 4.41 34.36
N LYS A 299 23.00 5.12 33.32
CA LYS A 299 21.63 5.19 32.82
C LYS A 299 21.47 4.30 31.57
N VAL A 300 20.34 3.63 31.46
CA VAL A 300 19.92 2.89 30.26
C VAL A 300 18.57 3.45 29.83
N LEU A 301 18.45 3.87 28.58
CA LEU A 301 17.20 4.40 28.04
C LEU A 301 16.36 3.27 27.45
N ASP A 302 15.04 3.37 27.58
CA ASP A 302 14.12 2.40 27.00
C ASP A 302 14.18 2.38 25.45
N SER A 303 14.29 1.18 24.85
CA SER A 303 14.42 1.02 23.43
C SER A 303 13.21 1.52 22.63
N SER A 304 11.99 1.45 23.19
CA SER A 304 10.78 1.93 22.51
C SER A 304 10.68 3.46 22.49
N SER A 305 11.03 4.10 23.59
CA SER A 305 11.11 5.56 23.71
C SER A 305 12.26 6.11 22.87
N PHE A 306 13.36 5.38 22.84
CA PHE A 306 14.53 5.66 22.03
C PHE A 306 14.25 5.51 20.52
N GLN A 307 13.47 4.51 20.11
CA GLN A 307 12.97 4.37 18.75
C GLN A 307 12.09 5.56 18.32
N LYS A 308 11.30 6.12 19.23
CA LYS A 308 10.53 7.34 18.97
C LYS A 308 11.44 8.56 18.75
N ALA A 309 12.47 8.71 19.57
CA ALA A 309 13.49 9.74 19.38
C ALA A 309 14.24 9.56 18.06
N MET A 310 14.56 8.33 17.69
CA MET A 310 15.20 8.03 16.42
C MET A 310 14.29 8.21 15.22
N ARG A 311 13.02 7.87 15.30
CA ARG A 311 12.05 8.24 14.25
C ARG A 311 11.97 9.75 14.05
N PHE A 312 12.13 10.52 15.10
CA PHE A 312 12.20 11.98 15.03
C PHE A 312 13.49 12.45 14.33
N LEU A 313 14.66 11.87 14.67
CA LEU A 313 15.94 12.13 14.01
C LEU A 313 16.03 11.57 12.58
N VAL A 314 15.25 10.53 12.27
CA VAL A 314 15.18 9.84 10.96
C VAL A 314 14.04 10.38 10.08
N ARG A 315 13.04 11.06 10.67
CA ARG A 315 11.86 11.60 9.97
C ARG A 315 12.18 12.56 8.82
N GLU A 316 13.33 13.16 8.78
CA GLU A 316 13.75 13.98 7.64
C GLU A 316 13.90 13.19 6.32
N ASP A 317 13.95 11.87 6.38
CA ASP A 317 14.16 11.02 5.20
C ASP A 317 12.88 10.30 4.71
N GLU A 318 11.80 10.26 5.53
CA GLU A 318 10.52 9.67 5.14
C GLU A 318 9.62 10.76 4.55
N GLU A 319 9.34 10.66 3.25
CA GLU A 319 8.56 11.63 2.46
C GLU A 319 7.06 11.67 2.78
N ASP A 320 6.57 10.83 3.69
CA ASP A 320 5.14 10.62 3.88
C ASP A 320 4.46 11.64 4.84
N ASP A 321 5.21 12.51 5.55
CA ASP A 321 4.60 13.48 6.50
C ASP A 321 5.37 14.81 6.55
N VAL A 322 5.18 15.72 5.57
CA VAL A 322 5.91 16.99 5.59
C VAL A 322 5.00 18.20 5.59
N THR A 323 5.00 18.90 6.71
CA THR A 323 4.81 20.36 6.75
C THR A 323 6.13 21.04 6.37
N PRO A 324 6.14 22.05 5.48
CA PRO A 324 7.34 22.81 5.15
C PRO A 324 7.87 23.53 6.40
N ARG A 325 9.13 23.30 6.77
CA ARG A 325 9.76 23.91 7.93
C ARG A 325 10.95 24.79 7.52
N SER A 326 11.18 25.87 8.24
CA SER A 326 12.25 26.84 7.99
C SER A 326 13.63 26.30 8.46
N LEU A 327 14.74 26.94 8.02
CA LEU A 327 16.10 26.58 8.44
C LEU A 327 16.33 26.75 9.96
N SER A 328 15.61 27.67 10.60
CA SER A 328 15.60 27.85 12.06
C SER A 328 14.99 26.64 12.76
N ASP A 329 13.93 26.07 12.19
CA ASP A 329 13.23 24.92 12.77
C ASP A 329 14.12 23.65 12.79
N GLN A 330 15.12 23.55 11.88
CA GLN A 330 16.05 22.40 11.82
C GLN A 330 17.15 22.45 12.90
N LEU A 331 17.56 23.63 13.33
CA LEU A 331 18.52 23.81 14.42
C LEU A 331 17.85 23.61 15.79
N ASP A 332 16.61 24.09 15.92
CA ASP A 332 15.78 23.88 17.09
C ASP A 332 15.43 22.38 17.26
N GLU A 333 15.27 21.61 16.18
CA GLU A 333 14.99 20.18 16.21
C GLU A 333 16.11 19.31 16.78
N GLN A 334 17.38 19.67 16.54
CA GLN A 334 18.52 18.96 17.16
C GLN A 334 18.59 19.21 18.66
N GLU A 335 18.27 20.41 19.09
CA GLU A 335 18.21 20.78 20.50
C GLU A 335 16.98 20.20 21.18
N GLU A 336 15.83 20.18 20.52
CA GLU A 336 14.61 19.49 20.96
C GLU A 336 14.81 17.96 21.05
N ALA A 337 15.53 17.34 20.10
CA ALA A 337 15.85 15.92 20.15
C ALA A 337 16.72 15.58 21.36
N ARG A 338 17.72 16.41 21.68
CA ARG A 338 18.54 16.26 22.89
C ARG A 338 17.69 16.44 24.14
N LEU A 339 16.90 17.49 24.22
CA LEU A 339 15.98 17.74 25.34
C LEU A 339 14.95 16.61 25.49
N PHE A 340 14.45 16.05 24.37
CA PHE A 340 13.53 14.92 24.39
C PHE A 340 14.22 13.64 24.88
N ILE A 341 15.46 13.37 24.46
CA ILE A 341 16.25 12.23 25.00
C ILE A 341 16.44 12.37 26.51
N ASP A 342 16.70 13.57 27.01
CA ASP A 342 16.85 13.86 28.44
C ASP A 342 15.55 13.64 29.25
N THR A 343 14.39 13.71 28.61
CA THR A 343 13.09 13.45 29.24
C THR A 343 12.67 11.98 29.24
N LEU A 344 13.42 11.10 28.53
CA LEU A 344 13.07 9.69 28.44
C LEU A 344 13.28 8.96 29.78
N PRO A 345 12.36 8.06 30.16
CA PRO A 345 12.50 7.30 31.40
C PRO A 345 13.73 6.40 31.31
N ALA A 346 14.60 6.51 32.30
CA ALA A 346 15.72 5.61 32.46
C ALA A 346 15.20 4.23 32.91
N LEU A 347 15.69 3.17 32.28
CA LEU A 347 15.44 1.80 32.71
C LEU A 347 16.28 1.48 33.95
N ASP A 348 15.85 0.48 34.72
CA ASP A 348 16.64 -0.04 35.85
C ASP A 348 17.95 -0.65 35.34
N ALA A 349 19.02 0.14 35.41
CA ALA A 349 20.35 -0.23 34.95
C ALA A 349 20.90 -1.50 35.65
N THR A 350 20.37 -1.86 36.84
CA THR A 350 20.80 -3.07 37.55
C THR A 350 20.44 -4.35 36.84
N ARG A 351 19.45 -4.33 35.95
CA ARG A 351 18.98 -5.48 35.16
C ARG A 351 19.85 -5.77 33.94
N TYR A 352 20.75 -4.84 33.55
CA TYR A 352 21.52 -4.91 32.33
C TYR A 352 23.02 -5.14 32.61
N ASP A 353 23.69 -5.82 31.71
CA ASP A 353 25.16 -5.92 31.66
C ASP A 353 25.74 -4.69 30.99
N LEU A 354 25.89 -3.61 31.77
CA LEU A 354 26.39 -2.31 31.27
C LEU A 354 27.78 -2.42 30.67
N LYS A 355 28.65 -3.31 31.19
CA LYS A 355 30.00 -3.47 30.68
C LYS A 355 30.00 -4.05 29.25
N ARG A 356 29.20 -5.06 29.03
CA ARG A 356 29.04 -5.68 27.71
C ARG A 356 28.39 -4.70 26.75
N LEU A 357 27.32 -4.01 27.18
CA LEU A 357 26.62 -2.99 26.41
C LEU A 357 27.57 -1.87 25.98
N HIS A 358 28.32 -1.29 26.90
CA HIS A 358 29.32 -0.25 26.64
C HIS A 358 30.38 -0.71 25.65
N ASN A 359 30.94 -1.92 25.82
CA ASN A 359 31.96 -2.45 24.93
C ASN A 359 31.46 -2.58 23.48
N ASP A 360 30.22 -3.04 23.28
CA ASP A 360 29.63 -3.20 21.96
C ASP A 360 29.28 -1.84 21.32
N VAL A 361 28.78 -0.86 22.10
CA VAL A 361 28.58 0.52 21.64
C VAL A 361 29.91 1.14 21.21
N ARG A 362 30.94 1.04 22.03
CA ARG A 362 32.28 1.57 21.74
C ARG A 362 32.89 0.93 20.50
N ARG A 363 32.66 -0.35 20.29
CA ARG A 363 33.08 -1.05 19.07
C ARG A 363 32.39 -0.48 17.82
N ASP A 364 31.08 -0.22 17.90
CA ASP A 364 30.31 0.37 16.82
C ASP A 364 30.76 1.82 16.53
N VAL A 365 30.99 2.62 17.55
CA VAL A 365 31.56 3.98 17.42
C VAL A 365 32.91 3.93 16.67
N ASN A 366 33.83 3.07 17.11
CA ASN A 366 35.11 2.93 16.44
C ASN A 366 34.99 2.49 14.96
N ALA A 367 34.08 1.54 14.69
CA ALA A 367 33.85 1.06 13.33
C ALA A 367 33.28 2.17 12.42
N LEU A 368 32.33 2.97 12.93
CA LEU A 368 31.77 4.10 12.18
C LEU A 368 32.75 5.25 12.04
N GLN A 369 33.62 5.51 13.03
CA GLN A 369 34.69 6.49 12.90
C GLN A 369 35.69 6.08 11.80
N GLU A 370 36.08 4.81 11.71
CA GLU A 370 36.93 4.33 10.59
C GLU A 370 36.23 4.53 9.22
N VAL A 371 34.90 4.23 9.15
CA VAL A 371 34.12 4.48 7.94
C VAL A 371 34.14 5.97 7.62
N TRP A 372 33.86 6.82 8.61
CA TRP A 372 33.84 8.28 8.46
C TRP A 372 35.16 8.83 7.88
N TYR A 373 36.28 8.48 8.48
CA TYR A 373 37.60 8.90 7.97
C TYR A 373 37.86 8.43 6.52
N SER A 374 37.38 7.23 6.18
CA SER A 374 37.56 6.68 4.83
C SER A 374 36.76 7.46 3.80
N ILE A 375 35.50 7.80 4.12
CA ILE A 375 34.61 8.46 3.16
C ILE A 375 34.77 9.97 3.08
N THR A 376 35.31 10.64 4.11
CA THR A 376 35.53 12.09 4.09
C THR A 376 36.60 12.52 3.07
N ALA A 377 37.51 11.64 2.73
CA ALA A 377 38.50 11.89 1.70
C ALA A 377 37.94 11.89 0.26
N ILE A 378 36.78 11.34 0.01
CA ILE A 378 36.17 11.27 -1.31
C ILE A 378 35.68 12.68 -1.70
N THR A 379 36.11 13.19 -2.82
CA THR A 379 35.68 14.49 -3.33
C THR A 379 34.62 14.34 -4.44
N PRO A 380 33.81 15.38 -4.76
CA PRO A 380 32.91 15.31 -5.90
C PRO A 380 33.63 15.03 -7.24
N GLY A 381 34.88 15.42 -7.37
CA GLY A 381 35.70 15.15 -8.56
C GLY A 381 36.07 13.68 -8.74
N SER A 382 36.07 12.88 -7.66
CA SER A 382 36.28 11.42 -7.70
C SER A 382 34.99 10.61 -7.71
N ASP A 383 33.78 11.25 -7.68
CA ASP A 383 32.50 10.57 -7.74
C ASP A 383 32.17 10.16 -9.19
N ALA A 384 32.44 8.89 -9.52
CA ALA A 384 32.22 8.34 -10.84
C ALA A 384 30.73 8.33 -11.25
N LYS A 385 29.81 8.18 -10.29
CA LYS A 385 28.37 8.24 -10.54
C LYS A 385 27.93 9.64 -10.98
N LEU A 386 28.39 10.66 -10.27
CA LEU A 386 28.16 12.06 -10.64
C LEU A 386 28.83 12.41 -11.98
N ALA A 387 30.07 11.96 -12.20
CA ALA A 387 30.78 12.17 -13.46
C ALA A 387 30.02 11.56 -14.65
N LYS A 388 29.51 10.35 -14.49
CA LYS A 388 28.71 9.67 -15.53
C LYS A 388 27.38 10.38 -15.81
N LEU A 389 26.71 10.90 -14.78
CA LEU A 389 25.51 11.72 -14.96
C LEU A 389 25.84 13.01 -15.75
N LYS A 390 26.93 13.69 -15.40
CA LYS A 390 27.38 14.90 -16.11
C LYS A 390 27.71 14.63 -17.58
N GLU A 391 28.39 13.53 -17.86
CA GLU A 391 28.68 13.07 -19.24
C GLU A 391 27.40 12.84 -20.04
N LEU A 392 26.42 12.14 -19.44
CA LEU A 392 25.14 11.84 -20.08
C LEU A 392 24.35 13.11 -20.42
N LEU A 393 24.25 14.05 -19.46
CA LEU A 393 23.51 15.30 -19.62
C LEU A 393 24.17 16.27 -20.60
N ALA A 394 25.50 16.31 -20.68
CA ALA A 394 26.23 17.17 -21.62
C ALA A 394 26.40 16.54 -23.02
N GLY A 395 26.19 15.24 -23.14
CA GLY A 395 26.32 14.49 -24.39
C GLY A 395 24.96 14.06 -24.98
N GLU A 396 24.57 12.82 -24.75
CA GLU A 396 23.38 12.20 -25.37
C GLU A 396 22.07 12.97 -25.08
N LEU A 397 21.95 13.56 -23.87
CA LEU A 397 20.74 14.24 -23.42
C LEU A 397 20.83 15.78 -23.53
N GLN A 398 21.87 16.33 -24.16
CA GLN A 398 22.01 17.77 -24.35
C GLN A 398 20.78 18.34 -25.08
N GLY A 399 20.19 19.39 -24.50
CA GLY A 399 19.00 20.06 -25.06
C GLY A 399 17.70 19.29 -24.88
N GLN A 400 17.70 18.11 -24.25
CA GLN A 400 16.48 17.37 -23.95
C GLN A 400 15.95 17.75 -22.55
N LYS A 401 14.63 17.66 -22.40
CA LYS A 401 13.97 17.80 -21.10
C LYS A 401 14.14 16.53 -20.30
N VAL A 402 14.69 16.63 -19.09
CA VAL A 402 15.07 15.48 -18.25
C VAL A 402 14.43 15.58 -16.88
N LEU A 403 13.76 14.51 -16.47
CA LEU A 403 13.29 14.30 -15.10
C LEU A 403 14.25 13.35 -14.37
N LEU A 404 14.97 13.87 -13.38
CA LEU A 404 15.95 13.12 -12.61
C LEU A 404 15.38 12.80 -11.23
N PHE A 405 15.18 11.51 -10.96
CA PHE A 405 14.72 11.03 -9.66
C PHE A 405 15.85 10.49 -8.78
N THR A 406 15.75 10.81 -7.50
CA THR A 406 16.53 10.18 -6.44
C THR A 406 15.63 9.87 -5.24
N TYR A 407 15.97 8.86 -4.45
CA TYR A 407 15.20 8.48 -3.27
C TYR A 407 15.43 9.43 -2.10
N TYR A 408 16.67 9.91 -1.92
CA TYR A 408 17.07 10.71 -0.76
C TYR A 408 17.14 12.22 -1.07
N LYS A 409 16.53 13.03 -0.20
CA LYS A 409 16.59 14.50 -0.22
C LYS A 409 18.04 15.01 -0.21
N ASP A 410 18.90 14.36 0.58
CA ASP A 410 20.32 14.71 0.66
C ASP A 410 21.03 14.51 -0.68
N THR A 411 20.73 13.41 -1.40
CA THR A 411 21.23 13.19 -2.76
C THR A 411 20.71 14.23 -3.74
N ALA A 412 19.42 14.60 -3.68
CA ALA A 412 18.86 15.66 -4.52
C ALA A 412 19.55 17.00 -4.28
N ARG A 413 19.86 17.34 -3.02
CA ARG A 413 20.61 18.56 -2.65
C ARG A 413 22.04 18.49 -3.15
N TYR A 414 22.69 17.36 -2.99
CA TYR A 414 24.04 17.12 -3.49
C TYR A 414 24.13 17.32 -4.99
N LEU A 415 23.26 16.67 -5.77
CA LEU A 415 23.22 16.79 -7.22
C LEU A 415 22.97 18.24 -7.66
N TYR A 416 21.98 18.89 -7.07
CA TYR A 416 21.69 20.29 -7.39
C TYR A 416 22.88 21.19 -7.12
N LYS A 417 23.55 21.03 -5.98
CA LYS A 417 24.78 21.79 -5.65
C LYS A 417 25.89 21.55 -6.68
N GLN A 418 26.12 20.25 -7.06
CA GLN A 418 27.20 19.93 -7.99
C GLN A 418 26.93 20.32 -9.45
N LEU A 419 25.67 20.54 -9.81
CA LEU A 419 25.26 20.95 -11.16
C LEU A 419 25.06 22.47 -11.26
N CYS A 420 24.71 23.14 -10.16
CA CYS A 420 24.29 24.56 -10.17
C CYS A 420 25.17 25.51 -9.39
N SER A 421 26.24 25.04 -8.69
CA SER A 421 27.16 25.94 -7.99
C SER A 421 27.88 26.90 -8.95
N ASP A 422 28.31 28.04 -8.41
CA ASP A 422 29.04 29.04 -9.18
C ASP A 422 30.57 28.75 -9.24
N ASP A 423 30.98 27.57 -8.77
CA ASP A 423 32.37 27.17 -8.90
C ASP A 423 32.74 26.93 -10.38
N ARG A 424 34.06 27.00 -10.65
CA ARG A 424 34.59 26.92 -12.02
C ARG A 424 34.26 25.59 -12.70
N ALA A 425 34.22 24.48 -11.95
CA ALA A 425 33.97 23.16 -12.51
C ALA A 425 32.51 23.00 -12.90
N ALA A 426 31.56 23.44 -12.08
CA ALA A 426 30.13 23.37 -12.38
C ALA A 426 29.74 24.36 -13.50
N SER A 427 30.38 25.55 -13.50
CA SER A 427 30.18 26.58 -14.55
C SER A 427 30.70 26.11 -15.91
N SER A 428 31.88 25.47 -15.97
CA SER A 428 32.41 24.86 -17.20
C SER A 428 31.51 23.76 -17.71
N TRP A 429 31.11 22.85 -16.84
CA TRP A 429 30.20 21.77 -17.21
C TRP A 429 28.84 22.27 -17.73
N ARG A 430 28.26 23.32 -17.10
CA ARG A 430 26.99 23.89 -17.59
C ARG A 430 27.14 24.46 -19.00
N ALA A 431 28.26 25.14 -19.29
CA ALA A 431 28.52 25.63 -20.62
C ALA A 431 28.61 24.51 -21.65
N ASP A 432 29.32 23.41 -21.32
CA ASP A 432 29.43 22.22 -22.17
C ASP A 432 28.07 21.52 -22.37
N ALA A 433 27.20 21.55 -21.36
CA ALA A 433 25.84 21.01 -21.40
C ALA A 433 24.80 21.93 -22.08
N GLY A 434 25.22 23.09 -22.60
CA GLY A 434 24.30 24.05 -23.23
C GLY A 434 23.55 24.96 -22.26
N ASN A 435 24.05 25.17 -21.06
CA ASN A 435 23.45 25.98 -19.99
C ASN A 435 22.01 25.61 -19.62
N PRO A 436 21.72 24.34 -19.30
CA PRO A 436 20.35 23.94 -18.97
C PRO A 436 19.83 24.63 -17.71
N ARG A 437 18.55 24.96 -17.70
CA ARG A 437 17.86 25.54 -16.55
C ARG A 437 17.46 24.41 -15.60
N ILE A 438 18.20 24.26 -14.50
CA ILE A 438 18.05 23.18 -13.55
C ILE A 438 17.31 23.68 -12.31
N ARG A 439 16.36 22.92 -11.83
CA ARG A 439 15.66 23.16 -10.56
C ARG A 439 15.59 21.87 -9.75
N ARG A 440 15.39 22.04 -8.44
CA ARG A 440 15.23 20.93 -7.48
C ARG A 440 13.87 21.01 -6.82
N MET A 441 13.24 19.85 -6.62
CA MET A 441 12.02 19.70 -5.86
C MET A 441 12.17 18.53 -4.88
N ASP A 442 12.10 18.83 -3.60
CA ASP A 442 12.10 17.84 -2.53
C ASP A 442 11.00 18.16 -1.50
N SER A 443 10.96 17.42 -0.41
CA SER A 443 9.98 17.61 0.67
C SER A 443 10.02 19.00 1.32
N GLY A 444 11.12 19.74 1.19
CA GLY A 444 11.25 21.10 1.73
C GLY A 444 10.51 22.18 0.93
N ALA A 445 10.06 21.90 -0.30
CA ALA A 445 9.25 22.84 -1.08
C ALA A 445 7.80 22.85 -0.59
N ASP A 446 7.19 24.00 -0.41
CA ASP A 446 5.76 24.12 -0.11
C ASP A 446 4.86 23.74 -1.29
N ALA A 447 3.57 23.54 -1.06
CA ALA A 447 2.62 23.12 -2.08
C ALA A 447 2.52 24.12 -3.27
N LYS A 448 2.69 25.43 -3.00
CA LYS A 448 2.64 26.49 -4.02
C LYS A 448 3.89 26.46 -4.89
N GLU A 449 5.05 26.30 -4.28
CA GLU A 449 6.33 26.19 -4.99
C GLU A 449 6.38 24.91 -5.83
N ARG A 450 5.91 23.76 -5.29
CA ARG A 450 5.82 22.52 -6.07
C ARG A 450 4.93 22.71 -7.31
N ALA A 451 3.74 23.30 -7.16
CA ALA A 451 2.86 23.56 -8.29
C ALA A 451 3.51 24.48 -9.33
N ARG A 452 4.26 25.49 -8.88
CA ARG A 452 5.02 26.38 -9.76
C ARG A 452 6.09 25.60 -10.54
N LEU A 453 6.93 24.84 -9.86
CA LEU A 453 8.00 24.05 -10.49
C LEU A 453 7.46 23.05 -11.51
N VAL A 454 6.35 22.38 -11.20
CA VAL A 454 5.67 21.45 -12.13
C VAL A 454 5.17 22.19 -13.37
N ALA A 455 4.54 23.36 -13.21
CA ALA A 455 4.03 24.15 -14.32
C ALA A 455 5.17 24.70 -15.22
N HIS A 456 6.32 25.07 -14.63
CA HIS A 456 7.49 25.52 -15.37
C HIS A 456 8.27 24.39 -16.04
N PHE A 457 8.21 23.16 -15.48
CA PHE A 457 8.84 21.99 -16.09
C PHE A 457 7.98 21.36 -17.19
N ALA A 458 6.68 21.30 -17.01
CA ALA A 458 5.76 20.73 -17.98
C ALA A 458 4.61 21.71 -18.30
N PRO A 459 4.92 22.81 -18.99
CA PRO A 459 3.96 23.90 -19.20
C PRO A 459 2.76 23.50 -20.06
N MET A 460 2.94 22.71 -21.12
CA MET A 460 1.84 22.27 -21.98
C MET A 460 0.89 21.32 -21.22
N ALA A 461 1.45 20.38 -20.48
CA ALA A 461 0.70 19.42 -19.67
C ALA A 461 -0.11 20.07 -18.52
N ASN A 462 0.28 21.29 -18.11
CA ASN A 462 -0.35 22.02 -17.01
C ASN A 462 -1.07 23.29 -17.47
N HIS A 463 -1.42 23.40 -18.76
CA HIS A 463 -2.17 24.52 -19.37
C HIS A 463 -1.49 25.89 -19.16
N ARG A 464 -0.17 25.94 -19.22
CA ARG A 464 0.67 27.16 -19.09
C ARG A 464 1.54 27.36 -20.32
N SER A 465 0.93 27.27 -21.51
CA SER A 465 1.62 27.37 -22.81
C SER A 465 2.46 28.63 -22.97
N GLU A 466 2.15 29.72 -22.23
CA GLU A 466 2.92 30.94 -22.20
C GLU A 466 4.34 30.79 -21.64
N ILE A 467 4.58 29.74 -20.86
CA ILE A 467 5.90 29.42 -20.28
C ILE A 467 6.76 28.62 -21.26
N ALA A 468 6.12 27.87 -22.16
CA ALA A 468 6.82 27.02 -23.11
C ALA A 468 7.74 27.83 -24.03
N GLY A 469 9.02 27.45 -24.08
CA GLY A 469 10.05 28.19 -24.85
C GLY A 469 10.55 29.46 -24.20
N SER A 470 10.04 29.87 -23.03
CA SER A 470 10.52 31.07 -22.29
C SER A 470 11.74 30.74 -21.41
N ASP A 471 12.41 31.80 -20.91
CA ASP A 471 13.52 31.67 -19.97
C ASP A 471 13.09 31.09 -18.60
N GLU A 472 11.79 31.04 -18.32
CA GLU A 472 11.24 30.47 -17.09
C GLU A 472 11.02 28.97 -17.19
N GLU A 473 11.04 28.38 -18.39
CA GLU A 473 10.89 26.95 -18.58
C GLU A 473 12.07 26.19 -17.98
N ILE A 474 11.80 25.06 -17.34
CA ILE A 474 12.81 24.22 -16.69
C ILE A 474 13.19 23.08 -17.65
N ASP A 475 14.49 22.89 -17.87
CA ASP A 475 15.01 21.82 -18.75
C ASP A 475 15.30 20.53 -17.96
N ILE A 476 15.85 20.67 -16.75
CA ILE A 476 16.18 19.54 -15.89
C ILE A 476 15.54 19.75 -14.51
N LEU A 477 14.70 18.80 -14.12
CA LEU A 477 14.08 18.79 -12.79
C LEU A 477 14.62 17.62 -11.96
N ILE A 478 15.37 17.96 -10.89
CA ILE A 478 15.85 16.99 -9.91
C ILE A 478 14.77 16.83 -8.85
N SER A 479 14.25 15.61 -8.64
CA SER A 479 13.18 15.41 -7.69
C SER A 479 13.35 14.14 -6.86
N THR A 480 12.80 14.19 -5.68
CA THR A 480 12.52 12.99 -4.89
C THR A 480 11.13 12.44 -5.24
N ASP A 481 10.70 11.36 -4.58
CA ASP A 481 9.38 10.77 -4.81
C ASP A 481 8.18 11.69 -4.45
N VAL A 482 8.45 12.89 -3.92
CA VAL A 482 7.44 13.96 -3.74
C VAL A 482 6.69 14.28 -5.05
N LEU A 483 7.37 14.12 -6.20
CA LEU A 483 6.75 14.20 -7.53
C LEU A 483 6.07 12.90 -7.96
N SER A 484 6.18 11.82 -7.21
CA SER A 484 5.66 10.53 -7.65
C SER A 484 4.13 10.48 -7.68
N GLU A 485 3.42 11.43 -7.07
CA GLU A 485 1.97 11.38 -6.92
C GLU A 485 1.22 12.50 -7.67
N GLY A 486 0.30 12.12 -8.54
CA GLY A 486 -0.72 12.99 -9.12
C GLY A 486 -0.29 14.01 -10.20
N GLN A 487 0.99 14.31 -10.36
CA GLN A 487 1.47 15.41 -11.22
C GLN A 487 1.52 15.05 -12.71
N ASN A 488 1.28 16.04 -13.59
CA ASN A 488 1.32 15.93 -15.05
C ASN A 488 2.69 16.38 -15.58
N LEU A 489 3.49 15.44 -16.10
CA LEU A 489 4.85 15.71 -16.56
C LEU A 489 5.09 15.17 -17.99
N GLN A 490 4.04 14.98 -18.77
CA GLN A 490 4.11 14.39 -20.11
C GLN A 490 4.80 15.24 -21.17
N ASP A 491 5.25 16.46 -20.84
CA ASP A 491 6.14 17.27 -21.70
C ASP A 491 7.60 16.77 -21.67
N CYS A 492 7.88 15.74 -20.85
CA CYS A 492 9.19 15.15 -20.69
C CYS A 492 9.20 13.72 -21.28
N GLY A 493 10.20 13.42 -22.12
CA GLY A 493 10.40 12.10 -22.72
C GLY A 493 11.49 11.26 -22.05
N VAL A 494 12.27 11.83 -21.13
CA VAL A 494 13.42 11.15 -20.49
C VAL A 494 13.33 11.22 -18.98
N LEU A 495 13.35 10.05 -18.37
CA LEU A 495 13.40 9.87 -16.92
C LEU A 495 14.71 9.17 -16.53
N ILE A 496 15.45 9.71 -15.58
CA ILE A 496 16.65 9.09 -15.02
C ILE A 496 16.40 8.75 -13.56
N ASN A 497 16.55 7.48 -13.20
CA ASN A 497 16.65 7.05 -11.81
C ASN A 497 18.13 7.06 -11.41
N TYR A 498 18.53 8.06 -10.61
CA TYR A 498 19.93 8.23 -10.19
C TYR A 498 20.35 7.17 -9.20
N ASP A 499 19.49 6.82 -8.26
CA ASP A 499 19.69 5.71 -7.33
C ASP A 499 18.65 4.59 -7.53
N LEU A 500 18.98 3.41 -7.03
CA LEU A 500 18.10 2.25 -7.10
C LEU A 500 16.88 2.47 -6.22
N HIS A 501 15.71 2.45 -6.83
CA HIS A 501 14.51 2.32 -6.03
C HIS A 501 14.28 0.82 -5.72
N TRP A 502 14.48 0.46 -4.48
CA TRP A 502 14.41 -0.93 -3.99
C TRP A 502 13.00 -1.56 -4.09
N ASN A 503 12.00 -0.75 -4.43
CA ASN A 503 10.66 -1.20 -4.80
C ASN A 503 10.41 -0.91 -6.29
N PRO A 504 10.41 -1.93 -7.18
CA PRO A 504 10.18 -1.77 -8.61
C PRO A 504 8.85 -1.09 -8.96
N THR A 505 7.82 -1.27 -8.13
CA THR A 505 6.51 -0.63 -8.31
C THR A 505 6.64 0.90 -8.32
N ARG A 506 7.54 1.46 -7.52
CA ARG A 506 7.81 2.91 -7.51
C ARG A 506 8.46 3.38 -8.81
N MET A 507 9.35 2.57 -9.40
CA MET A 507 9.96 2.88 -10.71
C MET A 507 8.89 2.95 -11.79
N VAL A 508 7.93 2.03 -11.78
CA VAL A 508 6.76 2.05 -12.68
C VAL A 508 5.89 3.29 -12.42
N GLN A 509 5.68 3.68 -11.16
CA GLN A 509 4.95 4.90 -10.81
C GLN A 509 5.66 6.16 -11.30
N ARG A 510 7.00 6.24 -11.17
CA ARG A 510 7.82 7.33 -11.72
C ARG A 510 7.69 7.41 -13.24
N ALA A 511 7.85 6.30 -13.95
CA ALA A 511 7.64 6.22 -15.39
C ALA A 511 6.23 6.69 -15.79
N GLY A 512 5.22 6.30 -15.04
CA GLY A 512 3.83 6.73 -15.25
C GLY A 512 3.58 8.24 -15.06
N ARG A 513 4.57 9.06 -14.66
CA ARG A 513 4.44 10.54 -14.61
C ARG A 513 4.66 11.17 -15.96
N ILE A 514 5.61 10.64 -16.74
CA ILE A 514 5.87 11.08 -18.09
C ILE A 514 5.02 10.31 -19.12
N ASP A 515 4.65 9.10 -18.79
CA ASP A 515 3.84 8.21 -19.61
C ASP A 515 2.34 8.35 -19.24
N ARG A 516 1.71 9.35 -19.82
CA ARG A 516 0.28 9.62 -19.66
C ARG A 516 -0.39 9.78 -21.01
N ILE A 517 -1.70 9.57 -21.03
CA ILE A 517 -2.53 9.89 -22.18
C ILE A 517 -2.35 11.38 -22.52
N GLY A 518 -2.05 11.68 -23.79
CA GLY A 518 -1.77 13.03 -24.26
C GLY A 518 -0.28 13.38 -24.36
N THR A 519 0.63 12.43 -24.13
CA THR A 519 2.05 12.62 -24.46
C THR A 519 2.26 12.69 -25.98
N ASN A 520 3.20 13.53 -26.42
CA ASN A 520 3.59 13.68 -27.83
C ASN A 520 4.77 12.78 -28.22
N PHE A 521 5.37 12.06 -27.29
CA PHE A 521 6.52 11.21 -27.53
C PHE A 521 6.08 9.85 -28.06
N GLU A 522 6.78 9.34 -29.08
CA GLU A 522 6.63 7.95 -29.54
C GLU A 522 7.41 6.97 -28.67
N THR A 523 8.52 7.43 -28.10
CA THR A 523 9.39 6.65 -27.20
C THR A 523 9.64 7.43 -25.92
N LEU A 524 9.52 6.74 -24.80
CA LEU A 524 9.89 7.25 -23.47
C LEU A 524 11.08 6.48 -22.96
N TRP A 525 12.11 7.21 -22.57
CA TRP A 525 13.33 6.63 -22.04
C TRP A 525 13.30 6.61 -20.51
N VAL A 526 13.43 5.42 -19.95
CA VAL A 526 13.61 5.20 -18.50
C VAL A 526 15.03 4.71 -18.28
N MET A 527 15.90 5.62 -17.86
CA MET A 527 17.32 5.34 -17.66
C MET A 527 17.57 5.06 -16.18
N ASN A 528 18.32 3.99 -15.90
CA ASN A 528 18.62 3.57 -14.54
C ASN A 528 20.14 3.52 -14.37
N MET A 529 20.66 4.18 -13.32
CA MET A 529 22.08 4.16 -13.02
C MET A 529 22.43 2.95 -12.16
N PHE A 530 23.28 2.07 -12.66
CA PHE A 530 23.75 0.86 -11.99
C PHE A 530 25.30 0.86 -11.88
N PRO A 531 25.87 0.36 -10.79
CA PRO A 531 27.29 0.16 -10.71
C PRO A 531 27.73 -1.03 -11.61
N ASP A 532 28.91 -0.90 -12.26
CA ASP A 532 29.48 -1.99 -13.07
C ASP A 532 29.79 -3.23 -12.24
N ASP A 533 30.40 -3.00 -11.06
CA ASP A 533 30.81 -4.03 -10.11
C ASP A 533 30.21 -3.76 -8.73
N GLY A 534 30.04 -4.81 -7.94
CA GLY A 534 29.59 -4.69 -6.54
C GLY A 534 28.08 -4.65 -6.37
N LEU A 535 27.26 -4.49 -7.44
CA LEU A 535 25.81 -4.52 -7.34
C LEU A 535 25.30 -5.86 -6.77
N GLU A 536 25.76 -6.99 -7.31
CA GLU A 536 25.36 -8.31 -6.81
C GLU A 536 25.73 -8.52 -5.35
N LYS A 537 26.86 -7.99 -4.91
CA LYS A 537 27.26 -8.04 -3.51
C LYS A 537 26.32 -7.21 -2.63
N LEU A 538 25.99 -5.99 -3.07
CA LEU A 538 25.06 -5.11 -2.37
C LEU A 538 23.62 -5.69 -2.35
N LEU A 539 23.14 -6.16 -3.50
CA LEU A 539 21.84 -6.81 -3.61
C LEU A 539 21.77 -8.04 -2.72
N GLY A 540 22.77 -8.92 -2.76
CA GLY A 540 22.85 -10.13 -1.94
C GLY A 540 22.86 -9.84 -0.43
N LEU A 541 23.53 -8.76 0.00
CA LEU A 541 23.54 -8.33 1.40
C LEU A 541 22.15 -7.82 1.84
N VAL A 542 21.56 -6.92 1.07
CA VAL A 542 20.23 -6.39 1.38
C VAL A 542 19.16 -7.49 1.30
N GLU A 543 19.28 -8.42 0.35
CA GLU A 543 18.42 -9.60 0.23
C GLU A 543 18.54 -10.51 1.45
N SER A 544 19.75 -10.82 1.90
CA SER A 544 20.00 -11.63 3.12
C SER A 544 19.40 -10.98 4.36
N LEU A 545 19.56 -9.68 4.53
CA LEU A 545 18.96 -8.92 5.63
C LEU A 545 17.43 -8.95 5.55
N SER A 546 16.88 -8.75 4.35
CA SER A 546 15.43 -8.76 4.12
C SER A 546 14.81 -10.13 4.38
N LEU A 547 15.48 -11.22 3.98
CA LEU A 547 15.06 -12.60 4.26
C LEU A 547 15.03 -12.87 5.76
N LYS A 548 16.06 -12.46 6.52
CA LYS A 548 16.08 -12.61 7.99
C LYS A 548 14.90 -11.89 8.64
N ILE A 549 14.66 -10.63 8.24
CA ILE A 549 13.54 -9.82 8.75
C ILE A 549 12.20 -10.48 8.41
N THR A 550 12.03 -10.96 7.18
CA THR A 550 10.80 -11.64 6.73
C THR A 550 10.56 -12.94 7.50
N THR A 551 11.63 -13.68 7.83
CA THR A 551 11.53 -14.91 8.64
C THR A 551 11.05 -14.60 10.06
N ILE A 552 11.56 -13.55 10.67
CA ILE A 552 11.12 -13.07 11.99
C ILE A 552 9.65 -12.64 11.91
N ASP A 553 9.25 -11.95 10.85
CA ASP A 553 7.87 -11.50 10.63
C ASP A 553 6.86 -12.64 10.43
N GLN A 554 7.27 -13.76 9.81
CA GLN A 554 6.40 -14.96 9.69
C GLN A 554 5.91 -15.50 11.04
N SER A 555 6.63 -15.21 12.11
CA SER A 555 6.22 -15.50 13.48
C SER A 555 5.15 -14.53 14.01
N GLY A 556 4.77 -13.51 13.25
CA GLY A 556 3.78 -12.49 13.65
C GLY A 556 4.31 -11.45 14.64
N LEU A 557 5.63 -11.31 14.72
CA LEU A 557 6.34 -10.55 15.75
C LEU A 557 6.52 -9.05 15.40
N LEU A 558 6.32 -8.67 14.14
CA LEU A 558 6.62 -7.31 13.68
C LEU A 558 5.36 -6.48 13.39
N ASP A 559 5.39 -5.23 13.80
CA ASP A 559 4.39 -4.24 13.42
C ASP A 559 4.48 -3.93 11.92
N VAL A 560 3.33 -3.73 11.27
CA VAL A 560 3.23 -3.38 9.83
C VAL A 560 4.04 -2.12 9.49
N SER A 561 4.20 -1.19 10.44
CA SER A 561 5.00 0.03 10.26
C SER A 561 6.49 -0.23 10.08
N VAL A 562 7.01 -1.30 10.69
CA VAL A 562 8.42 -1.70 10.61
C VAL A 562 8.71 -2.42 9.29
N LEU A 563 7.71 -3.13 8.74
CA LEU A 563 7.83 -3.90 7.49
C LEU A 563 7.80 -3.04 6.23
N GLY A 564 7.32 -1.79 6.31
CA GLY A 564 7.21 -0.89 5.16
C GLY A 564 8.55 -0.58 4.47
N GLU A 565 9.67 -0.75 5.18
CA GLU A 565 11.03 -0.53 4.64
C GLU A 565 11.71 -1.82 4.14
N VAL A 566 11.11 -2.99 4.40
CA VAL A 566 11.71 -4.29 4.00
C VAL A 566 11.46 -4.55 2.53
N VAL A 567 12.52 -4.79 1.79
CA VAL A 567 12.44 -5.13 0.37
C VAL A 567 12.00 -6.58 0.23
N HIS A 568 10.91 -6.81 -0.51
CA HIS A 568 10.46 -8.19 -0.74
C HIS A 568 11.50 -8.96 -1.58
N PRO A 569 11.84 -10.23 -1.24
CA PRO A 569 12.87 -11.00 -1.96
C PRO A 569 12.69 -11.04 -3.49
N GLN A 570 11.48 -11.06 -3.99
CA GLN A 570 11.18 -11.04 -5.43
C GLN A 570 11.58 -9.73 -6.13
N ASN A 571 11.65 -8.63 -5.40
CA ASN A 571 12.05 -7.35 -5.97
C ASN A 571 13.52 -7.35 -6.44
N PHE A 572 14.37 -8.19 -5.85
CA PHE A 572 15.77 -8.33 -6.28
C PHE A 572 15.89 -8.96 -7.66
N ASN A 573 15.09 -9.98 -7.97
CA ASN A 573 15.03 -10.54 -9.32
C ASN A 573 14.50 -9.53 -10.34
N THR A 574 13.51 -8.74 -9.95
CA THR A 574 12.97 -7.66 -10.77
C THR A 574 14.03 -6.58 -11.04
N LEU A 575 14.83 -6.21 -10.04
CA LEU A 575 15.92 -5.24 -10.20
C LEU A 575 17.01 -5.77 -11.15
N ARG A 576 17.41 -7.06 -11.06
CA ARG A 576 18.34 -7.69 -12.00
C ARG A 576 17.82 -7.66 -13.43
N ARG A 577 16.55 -7.98 -13.64
CA ARG A 577 15.92 -7.91 -14.97
C ARG A 577 15.83 -6.48 -15.51
N ILE A 578 15.67 -5.46 -14.65
CA ILE A 578 15.73 -4.04 -15.05
C ILE A 578 17.17 -3.67 -15.46
N GLU A 579 18.17 -4.19 -14.75
CA GLU A 579 19.58 -4.02 -15.10
C GLU A 579 19.90 -4.63 -16.48
N ASP A 580 19.30 -5.79 -16.80
CA ASP A 580 19.41 -6.47 -18.09
C ASP A 580 18.54 -5.81 -19.20
N GLU A 581 17.92 -4.66 -18.93
CA GLU A 581 17.05 -3.92 -19.85
C GLU A 581 15.82 -4.73 -20.33
N ASP A 582 15.38 -5.71 -19.50
CA ASP A 582 14.22 -6.52 -19.83
C ASP A 582 12.93 -5.67 -19.76
N ARG A 583 12.43 -5.31 -20.93
CA ARG A 583 11.24 -4.45 -21.10
C ARG A 583 9.97 -5.08 -20.56
N SER A 584 9.90 -6.42 -20.57
CA SER A 584 8.72 -7.14 -20.11
C SER A 584 8.44 -6.91 -18.63
N VAL A 585 9.46 -6.55 -17.83
CA VAL A 585 9.32 -6.29 -16.39
C VAL A 585 8.32 -5.17 -16.08
N VAL A 586 8.35 -4.08 -16.86
CA VAL A 586 7.42 -2.96 -16.65
C VAL A 586 5.99 -3.37 -17.00
N GLU A 587 5.84 -4.12 -18.10
CA GLU A 587 4.55 -4.66 -18.54
C GLU A 587 4.04 -5.73 -17.57
N GLU A 588 4.90 -6.63 -17.10
CA GLU A 588 4.55 -7.66 -16.11
C GLU A 588 4.16 -7.05 -14.76
N GLN A 589 4.84 -6.00 -14.31
CA GLN A 589 4.44 -5.28 -13.09
C GLN A 589 3.08 -4.59 -13.24
N GLU A 590 2.72 -4.14 -14.42
CA GLU A 590 1.37 -3.65 -14.72
C GLU A 590 0.37 -4.81 -14.83
N GLN A 591 0.72 -5.90 -15.52
CA GLN A 591 -0.11 -7.11 -15.69
C GLN A 591 -0.28 -7.90 -14.39
N PHE A 592 0.74 -7.97 -13.55
CA PHE A 592 0.62 -8.58 -12.21
C PHE A 592 -0.58 -8.01 -11.46
N VAL A 593 -0.81 -6.77 -11.72
CA VAL A 593 -1.91 -6.00 -11.24
C VAL A 593 -3.20 -6.33 -12.03
N GLU A 594 -3.14 -6.79 -13.29
CA GLU A 594 -4.29 -7.26 -14.09
C GLU A 594 -4.88 -8.59 -13.61
N LEU A 595 -4.05 -9.50 -13.14
CA LEU A 595 -4.46 -10.82 -12.65
C LEU A 595 -5.53 -10.81 -11.54
N VAL A 596 -5.85 -9.62 -11.04
CA VAL A 596 -6.73 -9.41 -9.90
C VAL A 596 -8.06 -8.73 -10.30
N SER A 597 -8.40 -8.73 -11.61
CA SER A 597 -9.60 -8.04 -12.10
C SER A 597 -10.45 -8.97 -12.97
N SER A 598 -11.76 -8.98 -12.72
CA SER A 598 -12.76 -9.70 -13.56
C SER A 598 -12.95 -9.09 -14.96
N GLU A 599 -12.23 -8.04 -15.28
CA GLU A 599 -12.41 -7.28 -16.52
C GLU A 599 -12.00 -8.02 -17.78
N PHE A 600 -11.06 -8.97 -17.68
CA PHE A 600 -10.75 -9.84 -18.81
C PHE A 600 -11.96 -10.70 -19.24
N LEU A 601 -12.86 -11.06 -18.29
CA LEU A 601 -14.12 -11.73 -18.61
C LEU A 601 -15.06 -10.82 -19.38
N LEU A 602 -15.15 -9.55 -18.96
CA LEU A 602 -15.97 -8.55 -19.65
C LEU A 602 -15.44 -8.26 -21.07
N GLN A 603 -14.13 -8.27 -21.26
CA GLN A 603 -13.50 -8.07 -22.57
C GLN A 603 -13.83 -9.20 -23.53
N ASN A 604 -13.69 -10.45 -23.09
CA ASN A 604 -14.07 -11.61 -23.89
C ASN A 604 -15.57 -11.56 -24.27
N LEU A 605 -16.44 -11.23 -23.31
CA LEU A 605 -17.87 -11.07 -23.58
C LEU A 605 -18.14 -9.93 -24.56
N LYS A 606 -17.49 -8.79 -24.41
CA LYS A 606 -17.63 -7.64 -25.31
C LYS A 606 -17.18 -8.00 -26.73
N GLY A 607 -16.04 -8.67 -26.90
CA GLY A 607 -15.57 -9.15 -28.19
C GLY A 607 -16.58 -10.06 -28.88
N LEU A 608 -17.23 -10.97 -28.15
CA LEU A 608 -18.30 -11.84 -28.66
C LEU A 608 -19.57 -11.05 -29.03
N LEU A 609 -19.96 -10.07 -28.23
CA LEU A 609 -21.11 -9.22 -28.52
C LEU A 609 -20.88 -8.32 -29.74
N ASP A 610 -19.68 -7.74 -29.86
CA ASP A 610 -19.29 -6.89 -30.98
C ASP A 610 -19.17 -7.69 -32.30
N SER A 611 -18.86 -9.00 -32.22
CA SER A 611 -18.86 -9.91 -33.36
C SER A 611 -20.26 -10.34 -33.86
N GLY A 612 -21.32 -9.81 -33.27
CA GLY A 612 -22.71 -10.08 -33.66
C GLY A 612 -23.28 -11.37 -33.07
N MET A 613 -22.56 -12.05 -32.15
CA MET A 613 -23.03 -13.32 -31.55
C MET A 613 -24.11 -13.17 -30.47
N ARG A 614 -24.60 -11.94 -30.24
CA ARG A 614 -25.54 -11.65 -29.14
C ARG A 614 -26.77 -12.54 -29.17
N GLN A 615 -27.44 -12.66 -30.32
CA GLN A 615 -28.65 -13.48 -30.43
C GLN A 615 -28.36 -14.96 -30.19
N MET A 616 -27.21 -15.45 -30.66
CA MET A 616 -26.79 -16.84 -30.41
C MET A 616 -26.55 -17.07 -28.92
N LEU A 617 -25.83 -16.17 -28.22
CA LEU A 617 -25.55 -16.28 -26.81
C LEU A 617 -26.84 -16.23 -25.95
N GLU A 618 -27.78 -15.33 -26.29
CA GLU A 618 -29.07 -15.20 -25.60
C GLU A 618 -30.02 -16.40 -25.86
N SER A 619 -29.77 -17.20 -26.91
CA SER A 619 -30.58 -18.37 -27.26
C SER A 619 -30.04 -19.70 -26.71
N LEU A 620 -28.88 -19.68 -26.03
CA LEU A 620 -28.32 -20.91 -25.47
C LEU A 620 -29.22 -21.46 -24.34
N PRO A 621 -29.58 -22.76 -24.40
CA PRO A 621 -30.40 -23.35 -23.36
C PRO A 621 -29.58 -23.61 -22.07
N ASP A 622 -30.27 -23.60 -20.93
CA ASP A 622 -29.67 -24.08 -19.69
C ASP A 622 -29.32 -25.57 -19.76
N GLY A 623 -28.27 -25.99 -19.08
CA GLY A 623 -27.77 -27.36 -19.11
C GLY A 623 -26.87 -27.67 -20.32
N ILE A 624 -26.53 -26.66 -21.14
CA ILE A 624 -25.59 -26.85 -22.25
C ILE A 624 -24.23 -27.33 -21.74
N HIS A 625 -23.56 -28.16 -22.55
CA HIS A 625 -22.23 -28.61 -22.21
C HIS A 625 -21.30 -28.64 -23.44
N SER A 626 -20.03 -28.57 -23.17
CA SER A 626 -18.96 -28.70 -24.17
C SER A 626 -17.76 -29.42 -23.54
N GLY A 627 -16.64 -29.33 -24.17
CA GLY A 627 -15.36 -29.81 -23.67
C GLY A 627 -14.23 -29.24 -24.46
N LEU A 628 -13.12 -29.05 -23.84
CA LEU A 628 -11.91 -28.48 -24.44
C LEU A 628 -10.69 -29.35 -24.12
N MET A 629 -9.76 -29.42 -25.09
CA MET A 629 -8.48 -30.06 -24.93
C MET A 629 -7.51 -29.09 -24.23
N ARG A 630 -6.96 -29.53 -23.08
CA ARG A 630 -5.92 -28.77 -22.38
C ARG A 630 -4.86 -29.69 -21.81
N SER A 631 -3.63 -29.52 -22.27
CA SER A 631 -2.50 -30.31 -21.77
C SER A 631 -2.29 -30.08 -20.27
N GLY A 632 -2.15 -31.17 -19.50
CA GLY A 632 -1.86 -31.12 -18.08
C GLY A 632 -3.05 -30.93 -17.17
N ALA A 633 -4.27 -30.76 -17.68
CA ALA A 633 -5.49 -30.61 -16.90
C ALA A 633 -6.49 -31.73 -17.22
N LYS A 634 -7.20 -32.19 -16.16
CA LYS A 634 -8.29 -33.17 -16.28
C LYS A 634 -9.34 -32.85 -15.22
N GLY A 635 -10.55 -32.46 -15.65
CA GLY A 635 -11.59 -32.09 -14.72
C GLY A 635 -12.89 -31.66 -15.39
N VAL A 636 -13.85 -31.21 -14.58
CA VAL A 636 -15.15 -30.74 -15.03
C VAL A 636 -15.51 -29.43 -14.36
N PHE A 637 -15.85 -28.43 -15.13
CA PHE A 637 -16.41 -27.17 -14.67
C PHE A 637 -17.91 -27.25 -14.61
N PHE A 638 -18.50 -26.69 -13.55
CA PHE A 638 -19.95 -26.54 -13.38
C PHE A 638 -20.30 -25.09 -13.03
N TYR A 639 -21.35 -24.57 -13.68
CA TYR A 639 -21.93 -23.29 -13.33
C TYR A 639 -23.39 -23.46 -12.92
N PHE A 640 -23.70 -23.08 -11.69
CA PHE A 640 -25.05 -23.08 -11.11
C PHE A 640 -25.50 -21.65 -10.80
N THR A 641 -26.81 -21.44 -10.87
CA THR A 641 -27.47 -20.23 -10.39
C THR A 641 -28.65 -20.59 -9.50
N THR A 642 -29.06 -19.67 -8.63
CA THR A 642 -30.34 -19.83 -7.91
C THR A 642 -31.50 -19.43 -8.81
N SER A 643 -32.60 -20.17 -8.72
CA SER A 643 -33.85 -19.86 -9.43
C SER A 643 -34.45 -18.52 -8.97
N GLU A 644 -35.00 -17.72 -9.88
CA GLU A 644 -35.75 -16.53 -9.48
C GLU A 644 -36.96 -16.89 -8.61
N ASN A 645 -36.98 -16.34 -7.39
CA ASN A 645 -38.14 -16.50 -6.53
C ASN A 645 -39.33 -15.67 -7.10
N LYS A 646 -40.22 -16.29 -7.88
CA LYS A 646 -41.36 -15.66 -8.56
C LYS A 646 -42.39 -15.00 -7.62
N ARG A 647 -42.15 -15.02 -6.29
CA ARG A 647 -43.09 -14.52 -5.28
C ARG A 647 -42.88 -13.08 -4.83
N LYS A 648 -41.83 -12.39 -5.26
CA LYS A 648 -41.58 -10.98 -4.86
C LYS A 648 -41.53 -10.04 -6.07
N LYS A 649 -42.50 -9.15 -6.15
CA LYS A 649 -42.63 -8.06 -7.13
C LYS A 649 -41.66 -6.89 -6.90
N ASP A 650 -40.70 -7.01 -6.01
CA ASP A 650 -39.70 -5.95 -5.70
C ASP A 650 -38.38 -6.25 -6.40
N ILE A 651 -38.11 -5.54 -7.48
CA ILE A 651 -36.94 -5.64 -8.34
C ILE A 651 -35.63 -5.30 -7.63
N SER A 652 -35.66 -4.75 -6.42
CA SER A 652 -34.48 -4.29 -5.68
C SER A 652 -33.86 -5.30 -4.70
N LYS A 653 -34.43 -6.51 -4.51
CA LYS A 653 -33.99 -7.46 -3.47
C LYS A 653 -33.98 -8.93 -3.90
N GLY A 654 -33.46 -9.23 -5.07
CA GLY A 654 -33.36 -10.63 -5.50
C GLY A 654 -32.31 -10.84 -6.57
N SER A 655 -31.06 -10.51 -6.32
CA SER A 655 -30.00 -10.90 -7.24
C SER A 655 -29.82 -12.42 -7.21
N ARG A 656 -29.81 -13.05 -8.39
CA ARG A 656 -29.45 -14.46 -8.54
C ARG A 656 -28.06 -14.66 -7.97
N GLN A 657 -27.85 -15.71 -7.19
CA GLN A 657 -26.53 -16.14 -6.77
C GLN A 657 -25.92 -17.01 -7.85
N HIS A 658 -24.61 -16.89 -8.08
CA HIS A 658 -23.87 -17.55 -9.14
C HIS A 658 -22.73 -18.36 -8.54
N PHE A 659 -22.68 -19.66 -8.83
CA PHE A 659 -21.70 -20.60 -8.27
C PHE A 659 -20.90 -21.23 -9.39
N TRP A 660 -19.61 -20.98 -9.40
CA TRP A 660 -18.63 -21.62 -10.25
C TRP A 660 -17.87 -22.66 -9.44
N ARG A 661 -17.78 -23.88 -9.97
CA ARG A 661 -17.02 -24.96 -9.34
C ARG A 661 -16.31 -25.77 -10.42
N TYR A 662 -15.05 -26.05 -10.17
CA TYR A 662 -14.27 -26.96 -11.01
C TYR A 662 -13.82 -28.14 -10.17
N ILE A 663 -14.05 -29.37 -10.63
CA ILE A 663 -13.52 -30.55 -9.99
C ILE A 663 -12.28 -30.97 -10.75
N ASP A 664 -11.13 -30.91 -10.09
CA ASP A 664 -9.86 -31.38 -10.62
C ASP A 664 -9.75 -32.90 -10.41
N LEU A 665 -9.63 -33.62 -11.50
CA LEU A 665 -9.50 -35.07 -11.55
C LEU A 665 -8.09 -35.52 -11.98
N THR A 666 -7.10 -34.64 -11.96
CA THR A 666 -5.75 -34.90 -12.47
C THR A 666 -5.06 -35.97 -11.64
N GLU A 667 -5.14 -35.90 -10.32
CA GLU A 667 -4.48 -36.82 -9.37
C GLU A 667 -5.38 -37.95 -8.89
N ASP A 668 -6.66 -37.66 -8.68
CA ASP A 668 -7.65 -38.62 -8.19
C ASP A 668 -8.99 -38.44 -8.89
N TRP A 669 -9.23 -39.31 -9.91
CA TRP A 669 -10.47 -39.29 -10.68
C TRP A 669 -11.71 -39.64 -9.87
N ARG A 670 -11.58 -40.29 -8.69
CA ARG A 670 -12.69 -40.61 -7.78
C ARG A 670 -12.92 -39.58 -6.71
N GLY A 671 -11.85 -38.88 -6.30
CA GLY A 671 -11.82 -38.00 -5.14
C GLY A 671 -11.66 -36.51 -5.45
N GLY A 672 -11.34 -36.11 -6.65
CA GLY A 672 -10.96 -34.79 -7.13
C GLY A 672 -11.22 -33.56 -6.24
N ARG A 673 -10.30 -32.63 -6.23
CA ARG A 673 -10.42 -31.38 -5.44
C ARG A 673 -11.42 -30.43 -6.10
N ILE A 674 -12.32 -29.83 -5.32
CA ILE A 674 -13.22 -28.78 -5.80
C ILE A 674 -12.51 -27.43 -5.64
N GLU A 675 -12.39 -26.70 -6.76
CA GLU A 675 -11.87 -25.33 -6.85
C GLU A 675 -13.04 -24.36 -7.05
N ASP A 676 -13.04 -23.26 -6.31
CA ASP A 676 -14.06 -22.20 -6.38
C ASP A 676 -13.49 -20.82 -6.73
N ASN A 677 -12.17 -20.72 -6.86
CA ASN A 677 -11.52 -19.49 -7.28
C ASN A 677 -11.80 -19.22 -8.76
N ARG A 678 -12.58 -18.18 -9.04
CA ARG A 678 -13.03 -17.82 -10.39
C ARG A 678 -11.88 -17.54 -11.36
N TYR A 679 -10.77 -16.97 -10.88
CA TYR A 679 -9.60 -16.74 -11.70
C TYR A 679 -8.97 -18.06 -12.19
N VAL A 680 -8.75 -18.98 -11.26
CA VAL A 680 -8.20 -20.32 -11.58
C VAL A 680 -9.11 -21.04 -12.55
N ILE A 681 -10.41 -21.05 -12.29
CA ILE A 681 -11.41 -21.68 -13.15
C ILE A 681 -11.40 -21.06 -14.54
N THR A 682 -11.39 -19.72 -14.66
CA THR A 682 -11.39 -19.06 -15.96
C THR A 682 -10.17 -19.43 -16.77
N ASN A 683 -9.00 -19.46 -16.16
CA ASN A 683 -7.78 -19.89 -16.88
C ASN A 683 -7.85 -21.35 -17.35
N LEU A 684 -8.57 -22.21 -16.63
CA LEU A 684 -8.76 -23.59 -17.02
C LEU A 684 -9.75 -23.75 -18.19
N ILE A 685 -10.83 -22.95 -18.21
CA ILE A 685 -11.89 -23.07 -19.23
C ILE A 685 -11.74 -22.12 -20.42
N SER A 686 -10.90 -21.08 -20.34
CA SER A 686 -10.65 -20.17 -21.47
C SER A 686 -10.02 -20.92 -22.65
N CYS A 687 -10.56 -20.74 -23.84
CA CYS A 687 -10.08 -21.39 -25.05
C CYS A 687 -10.21 -20.46 -26.25
N GLN A 688 -9.49 -20.78 -27.34
CA GLN A 688 -9.64 -20.13 -28.64
C GLN A 688 -10.74 -20.81 -29.43
N PRO A 689 -11.35 -20.15 -30.41
CA PRO A 689 -12.39 -20.75 -31.26
C PRO A 689 -11.97 -22.03 -32.00
N ASP A 690 -10.68 -22.19 -32.26
CA ASP A 690 -10.06 -23.34 -32.92
C ASP A 690 -9.57 -24.44 -31.96
N THR A 691 -9.73 -24.23 -30.64
CA THR A 691 -9.35 -25.23 -29.63
C THR A 691 -10.14 -26.54 -29.86
N PRO A 692 -9.45 -27.70 -29.98
CA PRO A 692 -10.14 -28.96 -30.24
C PRO A 692 -11.13 -29.33 -29.12
N ARG A 693 -12.31 -29.73 -29.54
CA ARG A 693 -13.35 -30.23 -28.61
C ARG A 693 -13.03 -31.64 -28.19
N VAL A 694 -12.98 -31.86 -26.86
CA VAL A 694 -12.77 -33.21 -26.30
C VAL A 694 -13.85 -33.44 -25.22
N VAL A 695 -14.67 -34.44 -25.45
CA VAL A 695 -15.67 -34.91 -24.47
C VAL A 695 -15.30 -36.34 -24.11
N PRO A 696 -15.09 -36.67 -22.82
CA PRO A 696 -14.77 -38.05 -22.41
C PRO A 696 -15.88 -39.01 -22.81
N ILE A 697 -15.54 -40.26 -23.07
CA ILE A 697 -16.51 -41.29 -23.35
C ILE A 697 -17.30 -41.64 -22.05
N ASP A 698 -18.61 -41.83 -22.17
CA ASP A 698 -19.56 -41.97 -21.04
C ASP A 698 -19.14 -42.95 -19.91
N LYS A 699 -18.22 -43.84 -20.17
CA LYS A 699 -17.68 -44.81 -19.18
C LYS A 699 -16.52 -44.27 -18.34
N GLU A 700 -15.94 -43.14 -18.74
CA GLU A 700 -14.75 -42.61 -18.05
C GLU A 700 -15.10 -41.67 -16.91
N VAL A 701 -16.26 -41.00 -16.97
CA VAL A 701 -16.67 -40.00 -15.97
C VAL A 701 -18.15 -40.12 -15.67
N ASP A 702 -18.50 -40.36 -14.41
CA ASP A 702 -19.88 -40.26 -13.93
C ASP A 702 -20.21 -38.80 -13.61
N ILE A 703 -20.73 -38.09 -14.64
CA ILE A 703 -21.05 -36.67 -14.55
C ILE A 703 -22.09 -36.37 -13.49
N PHE A 704 -23.07 -37.29 -13.28
CA PHE A 704 -24.12 -37.09 -12.29
C PHE A 704 -23.55 -37.19 -10.86
N ALA A 705 -22.64 -38.12 -10.61
CA ALA A 705 -21.97 -38.23 -9.32
C ALA A 705 -21.12 -36.99 -9.02
N LEU A 706 -20.42 -36.45 -10.04
CA LEU A 706 -19.64 -35.22 -9.89
C LEU A 706 -20.56 -34.00 -9.65
N GLN A 707 -21.68 -33.91 -10.38
CA GLN A 707 -22.68 -32.85 -10.21
C GLN A 707 -23.25 -32.85 -8.79
N GLU A 708 -23.61 -34.02 -8.27
CA GLU A 708 -24.12 -34.15 -6.89
C GLU A 708 -23.10 -33.72 -5.85
N ARG A 709 -21.83 -34.05 -6.05
CA ARG A 709 -20.75 -33.57 -5.18
C ARG A 709 -20.58 -32.05 -5.21
N VAL A 710 -20.71 -31.44 -6.39
CA VAL A 710 -20.68 -29.97 -6.50
C VAL A 710 -21.88 -29.35 -5.80
N ILE A 711 -23.08 -29.89 -6.02
CA ILE A 711 -24.30 -29.41 -5.34
C ILE A 711 -24.12 -29.53 -3.83
N ALA A 712 -23.66 -30.68 -3.33
CA ALA A 712 -23.40 -30.87 -1.91
C ALA A 712 -22.39 -29.83 -1.35
N SER A 713 -21.32 -29.56 -2.11
CA SER A 713 -20.33 -28.53 -1.74
C SER A 713 -20.95 -27.13 -1.69
N ILE A 714 -21.79 -26.75 -2.65
CA ILE A 714 -22.49 -25.46 -2.66
C ILE A 714 -23.45 -25.32 -1.49
N VAL A 715 -24.26 -26.36 -1.25
CA VAL A 715 -25.21 -26.39 -0.13
C VAL A 715 -24.48 -26.30 1.20
N GLN A 716 -23.43 -27.12 1.38
CA GLN A 716 -22.60 -27.07 2.59
C GLN A 716 -21.96 -25.71 2.80
N SER A 717 -21.36 -25.12 1.77
CA SER A 717 -20.77 -23.76 1.84
C SER A 717 -21.82 -22.72 2.22
N SER A 718 -23.02 -22.83 1.66
CA SER A 718 -24.13 -21.92 1.96
C SER A 718 -24.64 -22.07 3.41
N VAL A 719 -24.73 -23.29 3.93
CA VAL A 719 -25.05 -23.54 5.35
C VAL A 719 -23.97 -23.00 6.25
N GLU A 720 -22.70 -23.20 5.92
CA GLU A 720 -21.57 -22.63 6.66
C GLU A 720 -21.58 -21.09 6.60
N GLN A 721 -21.92 -20.49 5.48
CA GLN A 721 -22.08 -19.04 5.33
C GLN A 721 -23.19 -18.49 6.22
N VAL A 722 -24.37 -19.09 6.19
CA VAL A 722 -25.49 -18.69 7.05
C VAL A 722 -25.14 -18.88 8.53
N ALA A 723 -24.49 -20.00 8.87
CA ALA A 723 -24.01 -20.23 10.22
C ALA A 723 -22.98 -19.19 10.67
N VAL A 724 -22.15 -18.66 9.76
CA VAL A 724 -21.20 -17.58 10.03
C VAL A 724 -21.91 -16.23 10.17
N GLU A 725 -22.95 -15.95 9.35
CA GLU A 725 -23.77 -14.74 9.48
C GLU A 725 -24.59 -14.72 10.78
N GLU A 726 -25.07 -15.87 11.23
CA GLU A 726 -25.77 -16.04 12.51
C GLU A 726 -24.81 -16.24 13.69
N ALA A 727 -23.53 -16.55 13.42
CA ALA A 727 -22.54 -16.72 14.45
C ALA A 727 -22.28 -15.40 15.21
N PRO A 728 -21.94 -15.43 16.49
CA PRO A 728 -21.56 -14.24 17.20
C PRO A 728 -20.42 -13.52 16.44
N LYS A 729 -20.62 -12.23 16.19
CA LYS A 729 -19.65 -11.39 15.47
C LYS A 729 -18.25 -11.59 16.03
N LEU A 730 -17.25 -11.65 15.16
CA LEU A 730 -15.85 -11.85 15.55
C LEU A 730 -15.31 -10.57 16.21
N LEU A 731 -15.43 -10.51 17.53
CA LEU A 731 -15.01 -9.38 18.35
C LEU A 731 -13.51 -9.45 18.69
N ASP A 732 -12.89 -8.29 18.93
CA ASP A 732 -11.54 -8.24 19.50
C ASP A 732 -11.58 -8.81 20.95
N PRO A 733 -10.57 -9.58 21.37
CA PRO A 733 -10.52 -10.14 22.74
C PRO A 733 -10.69 -9.12 23.84
N ILE A 734 -10.20 -7.87 23.67
CA ILE A 734 -10.37 -6.81 24.68
C ILE A 734 -11.83 -6.44 24.90
N GLN A 735 -12.68 -6.46 23.86
CA GLN A 735 -14.11 -6.20 23.98
C GLN A 735 -14.77 -7.25 24.88
N GLN A 736 -14.43 -8.52 24.70
CA GLN A 736 -14.96 -9.62 25.52
C GLN A 736 -14.45 -9.52 26.96
N THR A 737 -13.18 -9.15 27.15
CA THR A 737 -12.58 -8.97 28.49
C THR A 737 -13.28 -7.86 29.26
N ILE A 738 -13.48 -6.69 28.63
CA ILE A 738 -14.18 -5.55 29.27
C ILE A 738 -15.66 -5.88 29.49
N ALA A 739 -16.33 -6.53 28.54
CA ALA A 739 -17.72 -6.96 28.72
C ALA A 739 -17.87 -7.93 29.90
N THR A 740 -16.90 -8.83 30.11
CA THR A 740 -16.87 -9.73 31.27
C THR A 740 -16.62 -8.97 32.57
N LEU A 741 -15.66 -8.04 32.55
CA LEU A 741 -15.44 -7.12 33.67
C LEU A 741 -16.74 -6.39 34.04
N LEU A 742 -17.42 -5.75 33.09
CA LEU A 742 -18.66 -5.02 33.35
C LEU A 742 -19.79 -5.90 33.87
N ARG A 743 -19.89 -7.15 33.43
CA ARG A 743 -20.85 -8.13 33.96
C ARG A 743 -20.63 -8.42 35.43
N SER A 744 -19.37 -8.46 35.92
CA SER A 744 -19.05 -8.67 37.35
C SER A 744 -19.54 -7.52 38.25
N TYR A 745 -19.69 -6.31 37.68
CA TYR A 745 -20.16 -5.12 38.39
C TYR A 745 -21.67 -4.81 38.21
N ILE A 746 -22.44 -5.67 37.54
CA ILE A 746 -23.84 -5.41 37.18
C ILE A 746 -24.77 -5.18 38.38
N ASN A 747 -24.38 -5.71 39.53
CA ASN A 747 -25.08 -5.57 40.80
C ASN A 747 -24.37 -4.64 41.78
N SER A 748 -23.31 -3.93 41.34
CA SER A 748 -22.59 -2.98 42.19
C SER A 748 -23.42 -1.71 42.42
N PRO A 749 -23.49 -1.16 43.62
CA PRO A 749 -24.18 0.10 43.86
C PRO A 749 -23.44 1.32 43.29
N ALA A 750 -22.19 1.17 42.85
CA ALA A 750 -21.35 2.27 42.38
C ALA A 750 -21.75 2.77 40.97
N VAL A 751 -22.40 1.94 40.15
CA VAL A 751 -22.72 2.28 38.73
C VAL A 751 -24.12 1.81 38.38
N SER A 752 -24.83 2.60 37.56
CA SER A 752 -26.18 2.25 37.13
C SER A 752 -26.19 0.97 36.30
N ARG A 753 -27.03 -0.01 36.72
CA ARG A 753 -27.24 -1.26 35.96
C ARG A 753 -27.62 -1.02 34.49
N LYS A 754 -28.43 0.03 34.22
CA LYS A 754 -28.86 0.41 32.87
C LYS A 754 -27.64 0.83 32.01
N GLU A 755 -26.70 1.54 32.59
CA GLU A 755 -25.47 1.99 31.90
C GLU A 755 -24.55 0.81 31.58
N ILE A 756 -24.40 -0.12 32.53
CA ILE A 756 -23.60 -1.34 32.29
C ILE A 756 -24.20 -2.18 31.18
N ILE A 757 -25.50 -2.38 31.16
CA ILE A 757 -26.17 -3.16 30.09
C ILE A 757 -26.00 -2.47 28.74
N ALA A 758 -26.14 -1.16 28.66
CA ALA A 758 -25.93 -0.41 27.42
C ALA A 758 -24.47 -0.52 26.93
N ALA A 759 -23.50 -0.40 27.82
CA ALA A 759 -22.08 -0.56 27.52
C ALA A 759 -21.76 -1.99 27.02
N ILE A 760 -22.30 -3.03 27.65
CA ILE A 760 -22.14 -4.41 27.19
C ILE A 760 -22.76 -4.62 25.81
N SER A 761 -23.93 -4.07 25.54
CA SER A 761 -24.56 -4.14 24.21
C SER A 761 -23.68 -3.50 23.15
N GLN A 762 -23.05 -2.38 23.45
CA GLN A 762 -22.15 -1.68 22.55
C GLN A 762 -20.86 -2.46 22.31
N LEU A 763 -20.30 -3.10 23.32
CA LEU A 763 -19.11 -3.94 23.19
C LEU A 763 -19.37 -5.25 22.43
N ASN A 764 -20.61 -5.66 22.25
CA ASN A 764 -20.98 -6.83 21.45
C ASN A 764 -21.03 -6.52 19.94
N GLU A 765 -20.83 -5.27 19.53
CA GLU A 765 -20.69 -4.89 18.14
C GLU A 765 -19.20 -4.74 17.78
N PRO A 766 -18.76 -5.13 16.56
CA PRO A 766 -17.40 -4.90 16.09
C PRO A 766 -17.04 -3.42 16.16
N GLN A 767 -15.85 -3.12 16.67
CA GLN A 767 -15.38 -1.74 16.84
C GLN A 767 -14.18 -1.45 15.94
N PRO A 768 -14.11 -0.25 15.36
CA PRO A 768 -12.93 0.23 14.65
C PRO A 768 -11.64 0.16 15.50
N GLY A 769 -10.50 0.01 14.85
CA GLY A 769 -9.22 -0.20 15.52
C GLY A 769 -8.82 0.94 16.45
N VAL A 770 -9.20 2.18 16.12
CA VAL A 770 -8.98 3.35 16.99
C VAL A 770 -9.67 3.21 18.35
N TYR A 771 -10.89 2.65 18.35
CA TYR A 771 -11.62 2.42 19.60
C TYR A 771 -11.10 1.22 20.36
N ILE A 772 -10.64 0.17 19.66
CA ILE A 772 -9.96 -0.97 20.28
C ILE A 772 -8.71 -0.53 21.05
N LYS A 773 -7.91 0.40 20.50
CA LYS A 773 -6.77 0.99 21.21
C LYS A 773 -7.21 1.74 22.49
N ALA A 774 -8.26 2.55 22.38
CA ALA A 774 -8.79 3.28 23.53
C ALA A 774 -9.30 2.33 24.63
N LEU A 775 -9.98 1.23 24.23
CA LEU A 775 -10.44 0.20 25.15
C LEU A 775 -9.28 -0.52 25.86
N ARG A 776 -8.22 -0.86 25.15
CA ARG A 776 -7.03 -1.49 25.73
C ARG A 776 -6.38 -0.56 26.77
N LYS A 777 -6.18 0.70 26.41
CA LYS A 777 -5.63 1.70 27.34
C LYS A 777 -6.50 1.85 28.58
N ALA A 778 -7.82 1.98 28.41
CA ALA A 778 -8.74 2.11 29.54
C ALA A 778 -8.71 0.88 30.47
N TYR A 779 -8.54 -0.32 29.90
CA TYR A 779 -8.42 -1.54 30.68
C TYR A 779 -7.06 -1.64 31.42
N GLU A 780 -5.95 -1.25 30.77
CA GLU A 780 -4.64 -1.15 31.40
C GLU A 780 -4.64 -0.13 32.54
N ASP A 781 -5.22 1.06 32.32
CA ASP A 781 -5.37 2.11 33.35
C ASP A 781 -6.23 1.60 34.54
N PHE A 782 -7.29 0.83 34.27
CA PHE A 782 -8.12 0.19 35.27
C PHE A 782 -7.32 -0.81 36.13
N LEU A 783 -6.49 -1.66 35.49
CA LEU A 783 -5.61 -2.58 36.22
C LEU A 783 -4.56 -1.85 37.06
N ALA A 784 -4.16 -0.65 36.65
CA ALA A 784 -3.25 0.23 37.38
C ALA A 784 -3.94 1.01 38.54
N GLY A 785 -5.26 0.87 38.69
CA GLY A 785 -6.01 1.45 39.85
C GLY A 785 -6.99 2.56 39.48
N SER A 786 -7.22 2.84 38.21
CA SER A 786 -8.27 3.77 37.78
C SER A 786 -9.68 3.24 38.07
N LYS A 787 -10.65 4.16 38.10
CA LYS A 787 -12.04 3.80 38.44
C LYS A 787 -12.79 3.19 37.28
N LEU A 788 -13.79 2.33 37.60
CA LEU A 788 -14.67 1.70 36.59
C LEU A 788 -15.44 2.73 35.76
N GLU A 789 -15.79 3.88 36.34
CA GLU A 789 -16.46 4.97 35.64
C GLU A 789 -15.64 5.49 34.45
N GLU A 790 -14.32 5.45 34.51
CA GLU A 790 -13.42 5.87 33.42
C GLU A 790 -13.50 4.88 32.25
N VAL A 791 -13.51 3.57 32.55
CA VAL A 791 -13.73 2.53 31.52
C VAL A 791 -15.09 2.71 30.85
N LEU A 792 -16.14 2.95 31.65
CA LEU A 792 -17.49 3.20 31.12
C LEU A 792 -17.56 4.49 30.29
N ALA A 793 -16.84 5.55 30.69
CA ALA A 793 -16.76 6.78 29.90
C ALA A 793 -16.14 6.53 28.52
N VAL A 794 -15.06 5.75 28.48
CA VAL A 794 -14.44 5.34 27.20
C VAL A 794 -15.41 4.51 26.38
N VAL A 795 -16.07 3.49 26.94
CA VAL A 795 -17.07 2.69 26.20
C VAL A 795 -18.21 3.55 25.68
N LYS A 796 -18.71 4.52 26.45
CA LYS A 796 -19.76 5.46 26.01
C LYS A 796 -19.28 6.40 24.89
N SER A 797 -18.00 6.80 24.90
CA SER A 797 -17.43 7.67 23.86
C SER A 797 -17.23 6.98 22.51
N ILE A 798 -17.22 5.67 22.53
CA ILE A 798 -16.96 4.81 21.37
C ILE A 798 -18.22 4.67 20.47
N GLY A 799 -19.41 4.80 21.05
CA GLY A 799 -20.66 4.60 20.29
C GLY A 799 -21.01 5.78 19.38
N PRO A 800 -21.89 5.56 18.41
CA PRO A 800 -22.60 6.67 17.83
C PRO A 800 -23.21 7.45 18.96
N ASP A 801 -23.02 8.79 18.99
CA ASP A 801 -23.66 9.63 19.99
C ASP A 801 -25.07 9.16 20.17
N ALA A 802 -25.45 8.86 21.40
CA ALA A 802 -26.77 8.39 21.74
C ALA A 802 -27.79 9.33 21.07
N VAL A 803 -28.25 8.91 19.90
CA VAL A 803 -29.43 9.50 19.30
C VAL A 803 -30.50 9.29 20.35
N THR A 804 -30.88 10.37 20.99
CA THR A 804 -32.03 10.47 21.86
C THR A 804 -33.09 9.54 21.31
N SER A 805 -33.39 8.54 22.09
CA SER A 805 -34.34 7.49 21.83
C SER A 805 -35.67 8.05 21.22
N SER A 806 -35.75 8.09 19.92
CA SER A 806 -37.03 7.90 19.27
C SER A 806 -37.18 6.39 19.20
N LYS A 807 -38.21 5.90 19.88
CA LYS A 807 -38.72 4.53 19.78
C LYS A 807 -39.01 4.19 18.32
N ALA A 808 -37.97 3.74 17.59
CA ALA A 808 -38.16 2.79 16.53
C ALA A 808 -38.03 1.45 17.22
N THR A 809 -39.17 0.81 17.51
CA THR A 809 -39.23 -0.63 17.60
C THR A 809 -38.34 -1.20 16.49
N PRO A 810 -37.45 -2.12 16.79
CA PRO A 810 -36.85 -2.93 15.75
C PRO A 810 -37.99 -3.82 15.21
N GLU A 811 -38.83 -3.31 14.33
CA GLU A 811 -39.39 -4.16 13.33
C GLU A 811 -38.16 -4.59 12.55
N SER A 812 -37.75 -5.77 12.88
CA SER A 812 -36.82 -6.58 12.14
C SER A 812 -37.14 -6.42 10.66
N VAL A 813 -36.36 -5.61 9.95
CA VAL A 813 -36.01 -5.95 8.61
C VAL A 813 -35.01 -7.12 8.77
N ALA A 814 -35.54 -8.24 9.29
CA ALA A 814 -34.99 -9.53 9.03
C ALA A 814 -34.99 -9.61 7.52
N SER A 815 -33.83 -9.47 6.94
CA SER A 815 -33.59 -9.77 5.55
C SER A 815 -33.96 -11.24 5.38
N GLU A 816 -35.16 -11.51 4.90
CA GLU A 816 -35.60 -12.86 4.48
C GLU A 816 -34.76 -13.40 3.32
N SER A 817 -33.59 -12.84 3.08
CA SER A 817 -32.65 -13.25 2.03
C SER A 817 -31.55 -14.23 2.48
N ASN A 818 -31.48 -14.58 3.75
CA ASN A 818 -30.39 -15.39 4.32
C ASN A 818 -30.75 -16.84 4.62
N ALA A 819 -31.78 -17.41 3.97
CA ALA A 819 -31.96 -18.84 4.06
C ALA A 819 -30.86 -19.58 3.29
N PRO A 820 -30.26 -20.65 3.85
CA PRO A 820 -29.24 -21.42 3.15
C PRO A 820 -29.79 -21.92 1.82
N VAL A 821 -28.97 -21.87 0.80
CA VAL A 821 -29.34 -22.37 -0.53
C VAL A 821 -29.60 -23.87 -0.43
N LYS A 822 -30.80 -24.27 -0.87
CA LYS A 822 -31.18 -25.67 -0.91
C LYS A 822 -30.87 -26.27 -2.29
N ARG A 823 -30.72 -27.57 -2.34
CA ARG A 823 -30.56 -28.32 -3.59
C ARG A 823 -31.62 -27.91 -4.66
N GLU A 824 -32.89 -27.79 -4.26
CA GLU A 824 -34.04 -27.44 -5.11
C GLU A 824 -33.98 -26.01 -5.68
N ASP A 825 -33.15 -25.12 -5.08
CA ASP A 825 -32.95 -23.75 -5.53
C ASP A 825 -31.90 -23.64 -6.63
N LEU A 826 -31.06 -24.68 -6.80
CA LEU A 826 -29.92 -24.65 -7.72
C LEU A 826 -30.37 -25.13 -9.12
N GLN A 827 -30.11 -24.31 -10.11
CA GLN A 827 -30.31 -24.59 -11.52
C GLN A 827 -28.94 -24.68 -12.20
N LEU A 828 -28.68 -25.77 -12.90
CA LEU A 828 -27.48 -25.93 -13.74
C LEU A 828 -27.62 -25.07 -14.98
N VAL A 829 -26.69 -24.15 -15.20
CA VAL A 829 -26.63 -23.29 -16.39
C VAL A 829 -25.78 -23.95 -17.47
N CYS A 830 -24.58 -24.40 -17.13
CA CYS A 830 -23.73 -25.14 -18.06
C CYS A 830 -22.67 -25.96 -17.31
N PHE A 831 -22.05 -26.88 -18.04
CA PHE A 831 -20.85 -27.57 -17.57
C PHE A 831 -19.91 -27.83 -18.75
N ASP A 832 -18.60 -27.92 -18.44
CA ASP A 832 -17.58 -28.13 -19.45
C ASP A 832 -16.53 -29.13 -18.99
N TYR A 833 -16.15 -29.99 -19.90
CA TYR A 833 -15.02 -30.91 -19.69
C TYR A 833 -13.71 -30.21 -20.06
N VAL A 834 -12.73 -30.30 -19.18
CA VAL A 834 -11.34 -29.93 -19.46
C VAL A 834 -10.57 -31.24 -19.49
N TRP A 835 -10.12 -31.62 -20.64
CA TRP A 835 -9.62 -32.98 -20.84
C TRP A 835 -8.33 -33.00 -21.67
N ARG A 836 -7.47 -34.00 -21.44
CA ARG A 836 -6.23 -34.20 -22.21
C ARG A 836 -6.50 -34.57 -23.64
#